data_4d7727f348b31d4de720afd617e03239
#
_entry.id   4d7727f348b31d4de720afd617e03239
#
_cell.length_a   1.000
_cell.length_b   1.000
_cell.length_c   1.000
_cell.angle_alpha   90.00
_cell.angle_beta   90.00
_cell.angle_gamma   90.00
#
_symmetry.space_group_name_H-M   'P 1'
#
loop_
_entity.id
_entity.type
_entity.pdbx_description
1 polymer ?
#
loop_
_entity_poly.entity_id
_entity_poly.type
_entity_poly.pdbx_seq_one_letter_code
_entity_poly.pdbx_strand_id
1 'polypeptide(L)'
;MALSKQINLYSIDTGFFYTEYERELHDKIMQLKLEKKKLKKERRNKIKEIEKLNDELKQNQNYIHFLDISNQLKELYQIRKEFKDIMANINTHELFYQYMDNERKIKNLRNIKNELSVLVNEIPFINIKETEIDKLYSENNKATKELKKELIKEMVKNSEVQREITCDFKPRDIIAMFDSSLTRIIGAKPDTFTDDIMIVRVYYYEIFQSIVLNGFMYNGKKYVMWSASAGQIRNKKCVFIKEEILNKYYNTIYCGLSLEKINALRIKIKDGKEIKERGCNKNKYLAYTALVATASDKWDDFDIDKAIVVDDFETVVHGLVDYINYEEYDEKNLWKIERRKEMDITIPTMDGCGINLDYTGMVRLPWIKGLTVKFPFVSFIKEQRKIERENNPDLKITRIGKVEDIYGKEYDILSDNIRYIFTKSQFKMWKYYDSWNQYKKYFKKYNCEACKCNEDSDAEDFDNAKTSYQPLQSLYDMSDEEMLKLLNKTNHDIETIGDDRNKILKILGATEDNVNKNYYQEALMLYPEMINDTYSNEIMKLTKKSMVTKARYGKIQIDGTYTFIIPDLYAFAQWLFLHEEKPKGLLKDGEVSCSLFKNDKELDLIRSPHLNFSHCINTNVLNDDTKRWFKSNGVYTSCHTLMSLELMYDVDGDTSLVIEDETIIKVAKRIREKHNIVPLYYQLKKAKDDIINNESLYEGMISAYSGGNIGEVSNSITKIWNNGSIGDDELRAISYLTLNNNVVIDYAKTLWKPQTSKEMDAFLKQYTGKKLPHFFVYIKDKKKKEHQVEKVNNSVINRLKYLVSNPRITVTAQNCGIFDYKNLLHDKNINNKTELAQDIIKKFKYINANKKYIKRDDTEDKHDYTNKFIRKEILSLCNDIVYVTDVLVKYHYNDKVSKNKRTLWDAFGDIIVENIKGNIDLNTVLCDRCGKRIFKSATKPIKYCEECGDYIKNKQIKEWKIRQKGKKS
;
A
#
# COMPACT_ATOMS: atom_id res chain seq x y z
N MET A 1 -6.04 0.68 19.30
CA MET A 1 -5.90 2.10 18.91
C MET A 1 -7.28 2.70 18.80
N ALA A 2 -7.58 3.76 19.54
CA ALA A 2 -8.78 4.53 19.30
C ALA A 2 -8.75 4.97 17.82
N LEU A 3 -9.89 4.96 17.13
CA LEU A 3 -9.99 5.52 15.78
C LEU A 3 -9.48 6.96 15.86
N SER A 4 -8.45 7.26 15.08
CA SER A 4 -7.87 8.60 14.99
C SER A 4 -8.99 9.58 14.69
N LYS A 5 -9.03 10.67 15.43
CA LYS A 5 -9.93 11.80 15.26
C LYS A 5 -9.96 12.20 13.77
N GLN A 6 -11.12 12.11 13.14
CA GLN A 6 -11.30 12.40 11.72
C GLN A 6 -12.11 13.67 11.53
N ILE A 7 -11.76 14.45 10.53
CA ILE A 7 -12.43 15.67 10.14
C ILE A 7 -12.87 15.51 8.69
N ASN A 8 -14.14 15.75 8.41
CA ASN A 8 -14.68 15.65 7.06
C ASN A 8 -14.48 16.94 6.28
N LEU A 9 -14.12 16.81 5.00
CA LEU A 9 -13.93 17.94 4.09
C LEU A 9 -14.26 17.54 2.64
N TYR A 10 -14.41 18.53 1.77
CA TYR A 10 -14.66 18.28 0.36
C TYR A 10 -13.42 17.81 -0.40
N SER A 11 -13.60 16.78 -1.23
CA SER A 11 -12.64 16.30 -2.21
C SER A 11 -13.29 16.20 -3.58
N ILE A 12 -13.06 17.20 -4.40
CA ILE A 12 -13.69 17.42 -5.69
C ILE A 12 -12.68 17.24 -6.83
N ASP A 13 -13.13 17.38 -8.05
CA ASP A 13 -12.25 17.40 -9.22
C ASP A 13 -12.45 18.65 -10.07
N THR A 14 -11.56 18.85 -11.04
CA THR A 14 -11.61 20.03 -11.93
C THR A 14 -12.92 20.17 -12.70
N GLY A 15 -13.76 19.13 -12.77
CA GLY A 15 -15.09 19.20 -13.39
C GLY A 15 -16.11 20.05 -12.62
N PHE A 16 -15.85 20.35 -11.34
CA PHE A 16 -16.70 21.23 -10.54
C PHE A 16 -16.63 22.70 -10.98
N PHE A 17 -15.60 23.06 -11.73
CA PHE A 17 -15.31 24.44 -12.16
C PHE A 17 -15.67 24.73 -13.62
N TYR A 18 -16.45 23.85 -14.29
CA TYR A 18 -16.90 24.11 -15.65
C TYR A 18 -17.78 25.35 -15.71
N THR A 19 -17.55 26.19 -16.73
CA THR A 19 -18.57 27.16 -17.17
C THR A 19 -19.79 26.40 -17.72
N GLU A 20 -20.89 27.10 -17.90
CA GLU A 20 -22.13 26.48 -18.42
C GLU A 20 -21.89 25.79 -19.76
N TYR A 21 -21.20 26.43 -20.69
CA TYR A 21 -20.88 25.88 -22.01
C TYR A 21 -19.87 24.70 -21.93
N GLU A 22 -18.84 24.80 -21.09
CA GLU A 22 -17.90 23.68 -20.84
C GLU A 22 -18.64 22.46 -20.27
N ARG A 23 -19.65 22.68 -19.42
CA ARG A 23 -20.49 21.62 -18.86
C ARG A 23 -21.35 20.94 -19.94
N GLU A 24 -22.00 21.74 -20.79
CA GLU A 24 -22.76 21.19 -21.93
C GLU A 24 -21.90 20.31 -22.84
N LEU A 25 -20.70 20.77 -23.20
CA LEU A 25 -19.75 19.98 -23.99
C LEU A 25 -19.33 18.69 -23.27
N HIS A 26 -19.05 18.79 -21.98
CA HIS A 26 -18.70 17.63 -21.16
C HIS A 26 -19.85 16.61 -21.09
N ASP A 27 -21.08 17.06 -20.89
CA ASP A 27 -22.25 16.19 -20.80
C ASP A 27 -22.54 15.48 -22.14
N LYS A 28 -22.38 16.17 -23.27
CA LYS A 28 -22.39 15.55 -24.60
C LYS A 28 -21.34 14.45 -24.75
N ILE A 29 -20.10 14.73 -24.30
CA ILE A 29 -19.02 13.74 -24.29
C ILE A 29 -19.37 12.53 -23.39
N MET A 30 -20.00 12.75 -22.24
CA MET A 30 -20.40 11.67 -21.35
C MET A 30 -21.54 10.82 -21.92
N GLN A 31 -22.50 11.42 -22.63
CA GLN A 31 -23.54 10.69 -23.37
C GLN A 31 -22.92 9.79 -24.43
N LEU A 32 -22.02 10.33 -25.26
CA LEU A 32 -21.30 9.52 -26.27
C LEU A 32 -20.49 8.39 -25.65
N LYS A 33 -19.85 8.60 -24.49
CA LYS A 33 -19.15 7.52 -23.77
C LYS A 33 -20.09 6.43 -23.25
N LEU A 34 -21.31 6.77 -22.83
CA LEU A 34 -22.32 5.80 -22.41
C LEU A 34 -22.83 4.99 -23.61
N GLU A 35 -23.11 5.63 -24.75
CA GLU A 35 -23.45 4.97 -26.00
C GLU A 35 -22.35 4.03 -26.48
N LYS A 36 -21.11 4.50 -26.47
CA LYS A 36 -19.94 3.67 -26.75
C LYS A 36 -19.87 2.42 -25.87
N LYS A 37 -20.21 2.53 -24.58
CA LYS A 37 -20.24 1.40 -23.65
C LYS A 37 -21.37 0.42 -24.00
N LYS A 38 -22.51 0.90 -24.44
CA LYS A 38 -23.64 0.08 -24.95
C LYS A 38 -23.21 -0.65 -26.23
N LEU A 39 -22.71 0.07 -27.23
CA LEU A 39 -22.20 -0.49 -28.50
C LEU A 39 -21.12 -1.56 -28.26
N LYS A 40 -20.21 -1.32 -27.32
CA LYS A 40 -19.18 -2.31 -26.94
C LYS A 40 -19.76 -3.57 -26.30
N LYS A 41 -20.86 -3.46 -25.56
CA LYS A 41 -21.58 -4.61 -24.99
C LYS A 41 -22.32 -5.39 -26.09
N GLU A 42 -23.00 -4.71 -26.98
CA GLU A 42 -23.70 -5.30 -28.12
C GLU A 42 -22.74 -6.01 -29.06
N ARG A 43 -21.61 -5.38 -29.38
CA ARG A 43 -20.53 -5.99 -30.16
C ARG A 43 -20.05 -7.29 -29.54
N ARG A 44 -19.83 -7.30 -28.22
CA ARG A 44 -19.40 -8.51 -27.49
C ARG A 44 -20.45 -9.62 -27.51
N ASN A 45 -21.72 -9.26 -27.42
CA ASN A 45 -22.82 -10.23 -27.50
C ASN A 45 -22.92 -10.84 -28.93
N LYS A 46 -22.84 -10.00 -29.94
CA LYS A 46 -22.79 -10.49 -31.33
C LYS A 46 -21.59 -11.38 -31.64
N ILE A 47 -20.41 -11.01 -31.14
CA ILE A 47 -19.21 -11.87 -31.28
C ILE A 47 -19.44 -13.24 -30.64
N LYS A 48 -20.03 -13.31 -29.44
CA LYS A 48 -20.34 -14.58 -28.77
C LYS A 48 -21.37 -15.40 -29.55
N GLU A 49 -22.35 -14.75 -30.13
CA GLU A 49 -23.35 -15.40 -30.94
C GLU A 49 -22.73 -15.98 -32.23
N ILE A 50 -21.84 -15.24 -32.86
CA ILE A 50 -21.06 -15.67 -34.02
C ILE A 50 -20.12 -16.83 -33.64
N GLU A 51 -19.43 -16.76 -32.48
CA GLU A 51 -18.59 -17.84 -31.98
C GLU A 51 -19.41 -19.12 -31.76
N LYS A 52 -20.62 -19.01 -31.20
CA LYS A 52 -21.54 -20.13 -31.01
C LYS A 52 -22.00 -20.73 -32.36
N LEU A 53 -22.40 -19.89 -33.27
CA LEU A 53 -22.77 -20.33 -34.65
C LEU A 53 -21.58 -20.96 -35.39
N ASN A 54 -20.38 -20.41 -35.26
CA ASN A 54 -19.17 -21.00 -35.83
C ASN A 54 -18.81 -22.34 -35.21
N ASP A 55 -19.05 -22.54 -33.87
CA ASP A 55 -18.83 -23.83 -33.21
C ASP A 55 -19.89 -24.87 -33.66
N GLU A 56 -21.12 -24.45 -33.90
CA GLU A 56 -22.16 -25.29 -34.46
C GLU A 56 -21.82 -25.66 -35.93
N LEU A 57 -21.29 -24.70 -36.72
CA LEU A 57 -20.79 -24.94 -38.07
C LEU A 57 -19.61 -25.92 -38.13
N LYS A 58 -18.69 -25.86 -37.17
CA LYS A 58 -17.55 -26.80 -37.08
C LYS A 58 -18.00 -28.24 -36.86
N GLN A 59 -19.20 -28.49 -36.38
CA GLN A 59 -19.80 -29.82 -36.23
C GLN A 59 -20.53 -30.28 -37.48
N ASN A 60 -20.72 -29.42 -38.47
CA ASN A 60 -21.38 -29.79 -39.74
C ASN A 60 -20.40 -30.57 -40.62
N GLN A 61 -20.78 -31.78 -40.99
CA GLN A 61 -19.94 -32.68 -41.77
C GLN A 61 -19.54 -32.11 -43.13
N ASN A 62 -20.43 -31.40 -43.79
CA ASN A 62 -20.16 -30.75 -45.11
C ASN A 62 -19.14 -29.62 -44.98
N TYR A 63 -19.21 -28.83 -43.88
CA TYR A 63 -18.23 -27.80 -43.60
C TYR A 63 -16.85 -28.32 -43.23
N ILE A 64 -16.80 -29.42 -42.44
CA ILE A 64 -15.56 -30.13 -42.10
C ILE A 64 -14.89 -30.63 -43.38
N HIS A 65 -15.66 -31.26 -44.22
CA HIS A 65 -15.16 -31.79 -45.50
C HIS A 65 -14.70 -30.70 -46.45
N PHE A 66 -15.41 -29.56 -46.51
CA PHE A 66 -15.01 -28.36 -47.26
C PHE A 66 -13.68 -27.77 -46.76
N LEU A 67 -13.47 -27.70 -45.46
CA LEU A 67 -12.21 -27.24 -44.85
C LEU A 67 -11.06 -28.20 -45.17
N ASP A 68 -11.28 -29.49 -45.03
CA ASP A 68 -10.28 -30.51 -45.35
C ASP A 68 -9.81 -30.43 -46.80
N ILE A 69 -10.74 -30.39 -47.74
CA ILE A 69 -10.43 -30.18 -49.15
C ILE A 69 -9.74 -28.81 -49.41
N SER A 70 -10.12 -27.78 -48.69
CA SER A 70 -9.48 -26.45 -48.82
C SER A 70 -8.02 -26.50 -48.34
N ASN A 71 -7.70 -27.25 -47.28
CA ASN A 71 -6.34 -27.44 -46.81
C ASN A 71 -5.52 -28.33 -47.78
N GLN A 72 -6.07 -29.42 -48.25
CA GLN A 72 -5.44 -30.26 -49.26
C GLN A 72 -5.12 -29.47 -50.56
N LEU A 73 -6.03 -28.57 -50.98
CA LEU A 73 -5.77 -27.69 -52.12
C LEU A 73 -4.61 -26.73 -51.82
N LYS A 74 -4.49 -26.18 -50.60
CA LYS A 74 -3.37 -25.29 -50.24
C LYS A 74 -2.03 -26.03 -50.32
N GLU A 75 -1.99 -27.23 -49.85
CA GLU A 75 -0.78 -28.08 -49.92
C GLU A 75 -0.41 -28.38 -51.38
N LEU A 76 -1.37 -28.78 -52.18
CA LEU A 76 -1.15 -29.07 -53.63
C LEU A 76 -0.74 -27.81 -54.41
N TYR A 77 -1.24 -26.63 -54.06
CA TYR A 77 -0.78 -25.34 -54.63
C TYR A 77 0.66 -25.02 -54.24
N GLN A 78 1.07 -25.36 -53.03
CA GLN A 78 2.45 -25.19 -52.59
C GLN A 78 3.37 -26.16 -53.37
N ILE A 79 3.01 -27.42 -53.49
CA ILE A 79 3.71 -28.43 -54.28
C ILE A 79 3.75 -28.01 -55.76
N ARG A 80 2.69 -27.46 -56.31
CA ARG A 80 2.65 -26.93 -57.66
C ARG A 80 3.65 -25.76 -57.88
N LYS A 81 3.78 -24.90 -56.89
CA LYS A 81 4.76 -23.81 -56.95
C LYS A 81 6.18 -24.37 -56.96
N GLU A 82 6.48 -25.30 -56.04
CA GLU A 82 7.76 -25.97 -55.96
C GLU A 82 8.13 -26.70 -57.28
N PHE A 83 7.17 -27.42 -57.91
CA PHE A 83 7.37 -28.05 -59.22
C PHE A 83 7.68 -27.02 -60.31
N LYS A 84 7.00 -25.86 -60.34
CA LYS A 84 7.29 -24.81 -61.28
C LYS A 84 8.69 -24.22 -61.13
N ASP A 85 9.12 -24.03 -59.85
CA ASP A 85 10.43 -23.49 -59.55
C ASP A 85 11.54 -24.51 -59.92
N ILE A 86 11.31 -25.80 -59.73
CA ILE A 86 12.24 -26.86 -60.13
C ILE A 86 12.25 -27.00 -61.68
N MET A 87 11.10 -27.03 -62.34
CA MET A 87 10.99 -27.16 -63.82
C MET A 87 11.59 -25.99 -64.55
N ALA A 88 11.71 -24.80 -63.92
CA ALA A 88 12.40 -23.65 -64.53
C ALA A 88 13.91 -23.93 -64.73
N ASN A 89 14.49 -24.82 -63.97
CA ASN A 89 15.93 -25.13 -63.95
C ASN A 89 16.25 -26.55 -64.45
N ILE A 90 15.29 -27.50 -64.36
CA ILE A 90 15.50 -28.92 -64.69
C ILE A 90 14.22 -29.46 -65.34
N ASN A 91 14.31 -29.83 -66.67
CA ASN A 91 13.17 -30.36 -67.41
C ASN A 91 13.36 -31.84 -67.72
N THR A 92 12.82 -32.74 -66.80
CA THR A 92 12.81 -34.17 -66.99
C THR A 92 11.38 -34.67 -67.26
N HIS A 93 11.24 -35.73 -68.05
CA HIS A 93 9.93 -36.34 -68.34
C HIS A 93 9.18 -36.78 -67.09
N GLU A 94 9.89 -37.26 -66.08
CA GLU A 94 9.33 -37.74 -64.82
C GLU A 94 8.73 -36.59 -63.98
N LEU A 95 9.41 -35.46 -63.90
CA LEU A 95 8.94 -34.22 -63.21
C LEU A 95 7.69 -33.65 -63.90
N PHE A 96 7.64 -33.72 -65.22
CA PHE A 96 6.47 -33.30 -65.96
C PHE A 96 5.24 -34.17 -65.66
N TYR A 97 5.38 -35.50 -65.60
CA TYR A 97 4.30 -36.43 -65.22
C TYR A 97 3.81 -36.18 -63.80
N GLN A 98 4.69 -35.96 -62.86
CA GLN A 98 4.36 -35.62 -61.47
C GLN A 98 3.63 -34.26 -61.38
N TYR A 99 4.07 -33.26 -62.11
CA TYR A 99 3.34 -31.99 -62.23
C TYR A 99 1.94 -32.15 -62.81
N MET A 100 1.78 -32.94 -63.87
CA MET A 100 0.49 -33.20 -64.49
C MET A 100 -0.46 -34.01 -63.59
N ASP A 101 0.04 -34.90 -62.81
CA ASP A 101 -0.74 -35.63 -61.78
C ASP A 101 -1.20 -34.69 -60.66
N ASN A 102 -0.33 -33.80 -60.21
CA ASN A 102 -0.69 -32.79 -59.23
C ASN A 102 -1.77 -31.83 -59.79
N GLU A 103 -1.66 -31.38 -61.04
CA GLU A 103 -2.69 -30.56 -61.70
C GLU A 103 -4.03 -31.29 -61.81
N ARG A 104 -4.02 -32.64 -62.11
CA ARG A 104 -5.22 -33.47 -62.11
C ARG A 104 -5.88 -33.56 -60.71
N LYS A 105 -5.09 -33.73 -59.66
CA LYS A 105 -5.56 -33.73 -58.27
C LYS A 105 -6.15 -32.39 -57.89
N ILE A 106 -5.48 -31.27 -58.20
CA ILE A 106 -6.00 -29.91 -58.00
C ILE A 106 -7.36 -29.70 -58.71
N LYS A 107 -7.49 -30.17 -59.97
CA LYS A 107 -8.74 -30.05 -60.76
C LYS A 107 -9.88 -30.83 -60.14
N ASN A 108 -9.62 -32.06 -59.69
CA ASN A 108 -10.62 -32.92 -59.05
C ASN A 108 -11.07 -32.34 -57.70
N LEU A 109 -10.15 -31.92 -56.87
CA LEU A 109 -10.48 -31.34 -55.56
C LEU A 109 -11.18 -29.96 -55.71
N ARG A 110 -10.87 -29.19 -56.75
CA ARG A 110 -11.63 -27.97 -57.11
C ARG A 110 -13.09 -28.24 -57.41
N ASN A 111 -13.36 -29.29 -58.21
CA ASN A 111 -14.73 -29.66 -58.54
C ASN A 111 -15.51 -30.07 -57.28
N ILE A 112 -14.94 -30.93 -56.43
CA ILE A 112 -15.52 -31.34 -55.16
C ILE A 112 -15.71 -30.14 -54.22
N LYS A 113 -14.74 -29.24 -54.22
CA LYS A 113 -14.85 -27.98 -53.42
C LYS A 113 -15.98 -27.09 -53.92
N ASN A 114 -16.18 -26.98 -55.22
CA ASN A 114 -17.26 -26.20 -55.82
C ASN A 114 -18.62 -26.79 -55.49
N GLU A 115 -18.77 -28.13 -55.59
CA GLU A 115 -19.99 -28.84 -55.17
C GLU A 115 -20.31 -28.64 -53.71
N LEU A 116 -19.32 -28.79 -52.83
CA LEU A 116 -19.46 -28.54 -51.40
C LEU A 116 -19.71 -27.05 -51.08
N SER A 117 -19.19 -26.13 -51.89
CA SER A 117 -19.40 -24.70 -51.68
C SER A 117 -20.85 -24.30 -51.87
N VAL A 118 -21.59 -24.98 -52.76
CA VAL A 118 -23.04 -24.75 -52.91
C VAL A 118 -23.77 -25.16 -51.67
N LEU A 119 -23.43 -26.34 -51.06
CA LEU A 119 -24.03 -26.84 -49.84
C LEU A 119 -23.62 -26.04 -48.60
N VAL A 120 -22.41 -25.47 -48.60
CA VAL A 120 -21.89 -24.62 -47.51
C VAL A 120 -22.38 -23.16 -47.63
N ASN A 121 -22.68 -22.66 -48.83
CA ASN A 121 -23.26 -21.32 -49.04
C ASN A 121 -24.72 -21.21 -48.59
N GLU A 122 -25.43 -22.31 -48.43
CA GLU A 122 -26.76 -22.33 -47.81
C GLU A 122 -26.67 -22.12 -46.28
N ILE A 123 -25.49 -22.26 -45.69
CA ILE A 123 -25.22 -21.96 -44.28
C ILE A 123 -24.86 -20.47 -44.18
N PRO A 124 -25.58 -19.65 -43.41
CA PRO A 124 -25.32 -18.22 -43.34
C PRO A 124 -23.92 -17.97 -42.74
N PHE A 125 -22.93 -17.80 -43.61
CA PHE A 125 -21.61 -17.32 -43.29
C PHE A 125 -21.72 -15.87 -42.81
N ILE A 126 -21.81 -15.66 -41.50
CA ILE A 126 -21.71 -14.34 -40.94
C ILE A 126 -20.22 -13.94 -40.97
N ASN A 127 -19.82 -13.45 -42.13
CA ASN A 127 -18.55 -12.76 -42.27
C ASN A 127 -18.61 -11.55 -41.33
N ILE A 128 -17.63 -11.44 -40.40
CA ILE A 128 -17.41 -10.23 -39.60
C ILE A 128 -16.82 -9.17 -40.56
N LYS A 129 -17.54 -8.77 -41.58
CA LYS A 129 -17.28 -7.51 -42.28
C LYS A 129 -17.86 -6.42 -41.39
N GLU A 130 -17.19 -5.26 -41.33
CA GLU A 130 -17.59 -4.08 -40.57
C GLU A 130 -19.10 -4.02 -40.38
N THR A 131 -19.53 -4.44 -39.15
CA THR A 131 -20.94 -4.42 -38.83
C THR A 131 -21.31 -2.95 -38.65
N GLU A 132 -22.59 -2.63 -38.89
CA GLU A 132 -23.15 -1.31 -38.61
C GLU A 132 -22.75 -0.79 -37.21
N ILE A 133 -22.56 -1.73 -36.22
CA ILE A 133 -22.05 -1.44 -34.89
C ILE A 133 -20.59 -0.93 -34.92
N ASP A 134 -19.73 -1.47 -35.76
CA ASP A 134 -18.33 -1.02 -35.87
C ASP A 134 -18.24 0.36 -36.50
N LYS A 135 -19.12 0.66 -37.43
CA LYS A 135 -19.27 1.98 -38.05
C LYS A 135 -19.76 3.01 -37.04
N LEU A 136 -20.85 2.72 -36.33
CA LEU A 136 -21.36 3.56 -35.22
C LEU A 136 -20.34 3.77 -34.12
N TYR A 137 -19.57 2.74 -33.77
CA TYR A 137 -18.50 2.84 -32.80
C TYR A 137 -17.35 3.75 -33.26
N SER A 138 -17.01 3.73 -34.54
CA SER A 138 -15.99 4.59 -35.15
C SER A 138 -16.46 6.05 -35.19
N GLU A 139 -17.70 6.30 -35.66
CA GLU A 139 -18.32 7.62 -35.70
C GLU A 139 -18.41 8.24 -34.28
N ASN A 140 -18.89 7.48 -33.30
CA ASN A 140 -18.92 7.92 -31.90
C ASN A 140 -17.53 8.27 -31.34
N ASN A 141 -16.48 7.50 -31.72
CA ASN A 141 -15.10 7.83 -31.35
C ASN A 141 -14.63 9.15 -31.97
N LYS A 142 -14.96 9.41 -33.24
CA LYS A 142 -14.59 10.65 -33.94
C LYS A 142 -15.28 11.85 -33.30
N ALA A 143 -16.60 11.78 -33.12
CA ALA A 143 -17.39 12.82 -32.46
C ALA A 143 -16.88 13.10 -31.02
N THR A 144 -16.57 12.04 -30.26
CA THR A 144 -16.00 12.20 -28.90
C THR A 144 -14.65 12.93 -28.92
N LYS A 145 -13.80 12.68 -29.94
CA LYS A 145 -12.50 13.36 -30.06
C LYS A 145 -12.65 14.83 -30.45
N GLU A 146 -13.58 15.15 -31.34
CA GLU A 146 -13.86 16.51 -31.76
C GLU A 146 -14.41 17.37 -30.64
N LEU A 147 -15.43 16.88 -29.92
CA LEU A 147 -15.97 17.57 -28.73
C LEU A 147 -14.94 17.75 -27.61
N LYS A 148 -14.04 16.81 -27.43
CA LYS A 148 -12.94 16.97 -26.46
C LYS A 148 -11.98 18.09 -26.87
N LYS A 149 -11.65 18.23 -28.17
CA LYS A 149 -10.79 19.32 -28.66
C LYS A 149 -11.47 20.66 -28.46
N GLU A 150 -12.78 20.73 -28.74
CA GLU A 150 -13.58 21.94 -28.53
C GLU A 150 -13.64 22.33 -27.07
N LEU A 151 -13.89 21.35 -26.18
CA LEU A 151 -13.89 21.56 -24.71
C LEU A 151 -12.56 22.11 -24.21
N ILE A 152 -11.43 21.54 -24.62
CA ILE A 152 -10.09 22.01 -24.25
C ILE A 152 -9.87 23.44 -24.78
N LYS A 153 -10.25 23.72 -26.03
CA LYS A 153 -10.12 25.06 -26.62
C LYS A 153 -10.89 26.11 -25.79
N GLU A 154 -12.11 25.77 -25.37
CA GLU A 154 -12.93 26.66 -24.54
C GLU A 154 -12.32 26.87 -23.15
N MET A 155 -11.79 25.79 -22.52
CA MET A 155 -11.07 25.89 -21.24
C MET A 155 -9.85 26.81 -21.31
N VAL A 156 -9.08 26.75 -22.41
CA VAL A 156 -7.94 27.64 -22.66
C VAL A 156 -8.40 29.08 -22.80
N LYS A 157 -9.47 29.32 -23.53
CA LYS A 157 -10.05 30.67 -23.70
C LYS A 157 -10.50 31.26 -22.36
N ASN A 158 -11.02 30.40 -21.47
CA ASN A 158 -11.50 30.78 -20.14
C ASN A 158 -10.41 30.68 -19.04
N SER A 159 -9.13 30.57 -19.40
CA SER A 159 -8.05 30.40 -18.40
C SER A 159 -7.87 31.55 -17.43
N GLU A 160 -8.19 32.77 -17.84
CA GLU A 160 -8.12 33.98 -17.03
C GLU A 160 -9.42 34.30 -16.26
N VAL A 161 -10.52 33.57 -16.54
CA VAL A 161 -11.80 33.79 -15.89
C VAL A 161 -11.74 33.26 -14.46
N GLN A 162 -12.23 34.07 -13.49
CA GLN A 162 -12.42 33.63 -12.10
C GLN A 162 -13.39 32.44 -12.08
N ARG A 163 -12.89 31.29 -11.66
CA ARG A 163 -13.71 30.05 -11.57
C ARG A 163 -14.57 30.06 -10.31
N GLU A 164 -15.74 29.47 -10.43
CA GLU A 164 -16.67 29.29 -9.31
C GLU A 164 -17.21 27.85 -9.30
N ILE A 165 -17.51 27.34 -8.10
CA ILE A 165 -18.19 26.05 -7.96
C ILE A 165 -19.68 26.25 -8.13
N THR A 166 -20.22 25.74 -9.24
CA THR A 166 -21.62 25.87 -9.62
C THR A 166 -22.42 24.59 -9.47
N CYS A 167 -21.77 23.48 -9.03
CA CYS A 167 -22.40 22.16 -8.87
C CYS A 167 -22.69 21.88 -7.40
N ASP A 168 -23.77 21.17 -7.15
CA ASP A 168 -24.04 20.59 -5.84
C ASP A 168 -23.05 19.48 -5.50
N PHE A 169 -22.59 19.44 -4.26
CA PHE A 169 -21.76 18.36 -3.74
C PHE A 169 -22.59 17.10 -3.53
N LYS A 170 -21.96 15.97 -3.73
CA LYS A 170 -22.54 14.64 -3.46
C LYS A 170 -21.80 13.99 -2.30
N PRO A 171 -22.42 13.06 -1.57
CA PRO A 171 -21.76 12.38 -0.45
C PRO A 171 -20.41 11.75 -0.77
N ARG A 172 -20.20 11.34 -2.03
CA ARG A 172 -18.93 10.81 -2.53
C ARG A 172 -17.82 11.86 -2.65
N ASP A 173 -18.17 13.13 -2.57
CA ASP A 173 -17.25 14.26 -2.69
C ASP A 173 -16.75 14.71 -1.31
N ILE A 174 -17.18 14.01 -0.24
CA ILE A 174 -16.69 14.18 1.13
C ILE A 174 -15.69 13.07 1.43
N ILE A 175 -14.57 13.43 2.03
CA ILE A 175 -13.55 12.51 2.55
C ILE A 175 -13.22 12.87 3.98
N ALA A 176 -12.74 11.89 4.74
CA ALA A 176 -12.17 12.12 6.05
C ALA A 176 -10.67 12.43 5.95
N MET A 177 -10.21 13.43 6.67
CA MET A 177 -8.81 13.75 6.94
C MET A 177 -8.55 13.51 8.42
N PHE A 178 -7.40 12.97 8.77
CA PHE A 178 -7.02 12.79 10.17
C PHE A 178 -6.65 14.12 10.81
N ASP A 179 -6.83 14.22 12.14
CA ASP A 179 -6.39 15.36 12.93
C ASP A 179 -4.91 15.65 12.70
N SER A 180 -4.57 16.92 12.64
CA SER A 180 -3.22 17.41 12.32
C SER A 180 -3.01 18.81 12.92
N SER A 181 -1.79 19.28 12.93
CA SER A 181 -1.51 20.68 13.34
C SER A 181 -2.35 21.68 12.54
N LEU A 182 -2.48 21.49 11.21
CA LEU A 182 -3.31 22.38 10.39
C LEU A 182 -4.77 22.41 10.85
N THR A 183 -5.38 21.26 11.10
CA THR A 183 -6.80 21.20 11.51
C THR A 183 -7.01 21.87 12.86
N ARG A 184 -6.07 21.73 13.80
CA ARG A 184 -6.11 22.40 15.09
C ARG A 184 -5.90 23.90 14.96
N ILE A 185 -4.95 24.36 14.12
CA ILE A 185 -4.70 25.78 13.83
C ILE A 185 -5.94 26.49 13.31
N ILE A 186 -6.67 25.87 12.37
CA ILE A 186 -7.90 26.45 11.80
C ILE A 186 -9.13 26.25 12.68
N GLY A 187 -9.01 25.53 13.81
CA GLY A 187 -10.10 25.29 14.77
C GLY A 187 -11.10 24.21 14.36
N ALA A 188 -10.76 23.35 13.39
CA ALA A 188 -11.59 22.23 13.01
C ALA A 188 -11.57 21.15 14.10
N LYS A 189 -12.75 20.67 14.51
CA LYS A 189 -12.89 19.68 15.59
C LYS A 189 -13.02 18.27 15.03
N PRO A 190 -12.56 17.23 15.74
CA PRO A 190 -12.82 15.84 15.38
C PRO A 190 -14.32 15.56 15.19
N ASP A 191 -14.62 14.67 14.28
CA ASP A 191 -15.98 14.22 13.91
C ASP A 191 -16.92 15.33 13.40
N THR A 192 -16.33 16.47 12.99
CA THR A 192 -17.06 17.57 12.33
C THR A 192 -16.68 17.70 10.87
N PHE A 193 -17.47 18.50 10.15
CA PHE A 193 -17.19 18.90 8.78
C PHE A 193 -16.58 20.29 8.75
N THR A 194 -15.60 20.51 7.87
CA THR A 194 -15.08 21.85 7.55
C THR A 194 -15.03 22.05 6.05
N ASP A 195 -15.39 23.25 5.61
CA ASP A 195 -15.22 23.73 4.24
C ASP A 195 -14.03 24.70 4.11
N ASP A 196 -13.27 24.94 5.19
CA ASP A 196 -12.11 25.84 5.14
C ASP A 196 -10.99 25.32 4.24
N ILE A 197 -10.98 24.01 4.00
CA ILE A 197 -10.01 23.31 3.16
C ILE A 197 -10.75 22.44 2.16
N MET A 198 -10.30 22.46 0.91
CA MET A 198 -10.79 21.56 -0.15
C MET A 198 -9.65 20.86 -0.85
N ILE A 199 -9.83 19.59 -1.23
CA ILE A 199 -8.86 18.84 -2.03
C ILE A 199 -9.40 18.74 -3.45
N VAL A 200 -8.63 19.26 -4.41
CA VAL A 200 -8.98 19.20 -5.84
C VAL A 200 -8.14 18.16 -6.56
N ARG A 201 -8.81 17.22 -7.25
CA ARG A 201 -8.18 16.26 -8.16
C ARG A 201 -8.14 16.83 -9.58
N VAL A 202 -6.99 16.74 -10.20
CA VAL A 202 -6.72 17.32 -11.53
C VAL A 202 -7.03 16.31 -12.63
N TYR A 203 -8.01 16.62 -13.47
CA TYR A 203 -8.31 15.92 -14.73
C TYR A 203 -8.01 16.78 -15.95
N TYR A 204 -8.28 18.10 -15.88
CA TYR A 204 -8.00 19.08 -16.91
C TYR A 204 -6.99 20.09 -16.42
N TYR A 205 -5.88 20.21 -17.12
CA TYR A 205 -4.75 21.06 -16.73
C TYR A 205 -5.07 22.53 -16.93
N GLU A 206 -5.89 22.85 -17.93
CA GLU A 206 -6.31 24.20 -18.27
C GLU A 206 -7.14 24.83 -17.14
N ILE A 207 -8.11 24.09 -16.61
CA ILE A 207 -8.89 24.54 -15.43
C ILE A 207 -7.99 24.61 -14.21
N PHE A 208 -7.12 23.61 -14.03
CA PHE A 208 -6.20 23.61 -12.90
C PHE A 208 -5.27 24.81 -12.91
N GLN A 209 -4.79 25.22 -14.10
CA GLN A 209 -4.01 26.46 -14.26
C GLN A 209 -4.80 27.68 -13.76
N SER A 210 -6.03 27.85 -14.24
CA SER A 210 -6.89 28.95 -13.84
C SER A 210 -7.07 29.04 -12.32
N ILE A 211 -7.41 27.92 -11.65
CA ILE A 211 -7.66 27.93 -10.21
C ILE A 211 -6.38 28.04 -9.37
N VAL A 212 -5.22 27.60 -9.88
CA VAL A 212 -3.93 27.80 -9.20
C VAL A 212 -3.51 29.27 -9.25
N LEU A 213 -3.67 29.92 -10.42
CA LEU A 213 -3.25 31.31 -10.61
C LEU A 213 -4.20 32.29 -9.91
N ASN A 214 -5.50 32.10 -10.06
CA ASN A 214 -6.51 33.10 -9.65
C ASN A 214 -7.32 32.68 -8.41
N GLY A 215 -7.19 31.42 -7.97
CA GLY A 215 -8.11 30.85 -6.99
C GLY A 215 -9.49 30.54 -7.58
N PHE A 216 -10.45 30.20 -6.74
CA PHE A 216 -11.85 30.01 -7.13
C PHE A 216 -12.82 30.46 -6.06
N MET A 217 -14.09 30.69 -6.44
CA MET A 217 -15.14 31.10 -5.53
C MET A 217 -16.04 29.91 -5.16
N TYR A 218 -16.44 29.88 -3.89
CA TYR A 218 -17.49 29.00 -3.39
C TYR A 218 -18.22 29.67 -2.22
N ASN A 219 -19.56 29.74 -2.28
CA ASN A 219 -20.41 30.42 -1.29
C ASN A 219 -19.91 31.85 -0.93
N GLY A 220 -19.51 32.64 -1.92
CA GLY A 220 -18.99 33.98 -1.74
C GLY A 220 -17.62 34.06 -1.07
N LYS A 221 -16.93 32.96 -0.84
CA LYS A 221 -15.58 32.88 -0.27
C LYS A 221 -14.57 32.47 -1.34
N LYS A 222 -13.41 33.14 -1.34
CA LYS A 222 -12.31 32.82 -2.24
C LYS A 222 -11.41 31.76 -1.64
N TYR A 223 -11.08 30.76 -2.46
CA TYR A 223 -10.11 29.71 -2.14
C TYR A 223 -8.87 29.88 -3.00
N VAL A 224 -7.72 29.73 -2.38
CA VAL A 224 -6.40 29.83 -3.02
C VAL A 224 -5.64 28.52 -2.89
N MET A 225 -4.78 28.24 -3.85
CA MET A 225 -3.89 27.09 -3.79
C MET A 225 -2.95 27.24 -2.59
N TRP A 226 -2.88 26.18 -1.78
CA TRP A 226 -2.05 26.19 -0.58
C TRP A 226 -0.87 25.24 -0.71
N SER A 227 -1.14 23.94 -0.92
CA SER A 227 -0.06 22.94 -0.88
C SER A 227 -0.45 21.62 -1.55
N ALA A 228 0.56 20.78 -1.74
CA ALA A 228 0.37 19.38 -2.14
C ALA A 228 1.51 18.52 -1.60
N SER A 229 1.22 17.51 -0.79
CA SER A 229 2.22 16.53 -0.37
C SER A 229 2.74 15.72 -1.56
N ALA A 230 3.90 15.11 -1.45
CA ALA A 230 4.46 14.26 -2.51
C ALA A 230 3.48 13.15 -2.96
N GLY A 231 2.73 12.56 -2.02
CA GLY A 231 1.69 11.58 -2.30
C GLY A 231 0.50 12.18 -3.05
N GLN A 232 0.09 13.41 -2.71
CA GLN A 232 -0.97 14.13 -3.41
C GLN A 232 -0.54 14.49 -4.83
N ILE A 233 0.69 14.99 -5.02
CA ILE A 233 1.25 15.29 -6.36
C ILE A 233 1.21 14.03 -7.23
N ARG A 234 1.68 12.89 -6.75
CA ARG A 234 1.64 11.61 -7.49
C ARG A 234 0.22 11.18 -7.88
N ASN A 235 -0.78 11.53 -7.06
CA ASN A 235 -2.19 11.22 -7.29
C ASN A 235 -2.95 12.35 -8.00
N LYS A 236 -2.26 13.37 -8.52
CA LYS A 236 -2.84 14.55 -9.19
C LYS A 236 -3.84 15.27 -8.29
N LYS A 237 -3.48 15.51 -7.05
CA LYS A 237 -4.29 16.23 -6.05
C LYS A 237 -3.56 17.44 -5.55
N CYS A 238 -4.31 18.50 -5.27
CA CYS A 238 -3.81 19.75 -4.67
C CYS A 238 -4.80 20.21 -3.60
N VAL A 239 -4.29 20.86 -2.58
CA VAL A 239 -5.08 21.40 -1.45
C VAL A 239 -5.28 22.89 -1.65
N PHE A 240 -6.52 23.31 -1.55
CA PHE A 240 -6.95 24.72 -1.53
C PHE A 240 -7.50 25.05 -0.17
N ILE A 241 -7.29 26.28 0.25
CA ILE A 241 -7.73 26.82 1.54
C ILE A 241 -8.43 28.17 1.33
N LYS A 242 -9.41 28.51 2.16
CA LYS A 242 -10.00 29.85 2.14
C LYS A 242 -8.91 30.92 2.31
N GLU A 243 -8.89 31.93 1.45
CA GLU A 243 -7.88 32.98 1.46
C GLU A 243 -7.85 33.72 2.81
N GLU A 244 -9.00 34.00 3.40
CA GLU A 244 -9.12 34.65 4.72
C GLU A 244 -8.50 33.78 5.84
N ILE A 245 -8.65 32.46 5.79
CA ILE A 245 -8.08 31.52 6.75
C ILE A 245 -6.56 31.43 6.57
N LEU A 246 -6.08 31.32 5.33
CA LEU A 246 -4.64 31.32 5.04
C LEU A 246 -3.97 32.60 5.53
N ASN A 247 -4.54 33.76 5.23
CA ASN A 247 -4.00 35.05 5.65
C ASN A 247 -3.97 35.19 7.18
N LYS A 248 -5.03 34.78 7.86
CA LYS A 248 -5.14 34.80 9.32
C LYS A 248 -4.07 33.97 10.01
N TYR A 249 -3.81 32.78 9.51
CA TYR A 249 -2.89 31.79 10.13
C TYR A 249 -1.56 31.66 9.39
N TYR A 250 -1.25 32.54 8.44
CA TYR A 250 -0.05 32.44 7.59
C TYR A 250 1.22 32.25 8.43
N ASN A 251 1.46 33.11 9.40
CA ASN A 251 2.68 33.02 10.20
C ASN A 251 2.75 31.77 11.09
N THR A 252 1.63 31.25 11.53
CA THR A 252 1.58 29.96 12.29
C THR A 252 1.93 28.79 11.39
N ILE A 253 1.31 28.73 10.20
CA ILE A 253 1.52 27.65 9.22
C ILE A 253 2.97 27.64 8.71
N TYR A 254 3.53 28.82 8.42
CA TYR A 254 4.86 28.97 7.81
C TYR A 254 5.94 29.33 8.83
N CYS A 255 5.65 29.33 10.12
CA CYS A 255 6.58 29.76 11.19
C CYS A 255 7.33 31.05 10.85
N GLY A 256 6.59 32.09 10.45
CA GLY A 256 7.11 33.39 10.11
C GLY A 256 7.97 33.50 8.85
N LEU A 257 8.07 32.44 8.05
CA LEU A 257 8.84 32.46 6.80
C LEU A 257 7.99 33.01 5.65
N SER A 258 8.44 34.11 5.03
CA SER A 258 7.73 34.71 3.88
C SER A 258 8.28 34.23 2.54
N LEU A 259 7.44 34.30 1.49
CA LEU A 259 7.86 33.99 0.11
C LEU A 259 8.95 34.98 -0.38
N GLU A 260 8.91 36.24 0.05
CA GLU A 260 9.94 37.22 -0.27
C GLU A 260 11.31 36.77 0.23
N LYS A 261 11.37 36.22 1.47
CA LYS A 261 12.62 35.72 2.04
C LYS A 261 13.11 34.46 1.34
N ILE A 262 12.20 33.56 0.95
CA ILE A 262 12.54 32.38 0.17
C ILE A 262 13.11 32.78 -1.19
N ASN A 263 12.52 33.77 -1.86
CA ASN A 263 12.89 34.22 -3.19
C ASN A 263 14.04 35.24 -3.22
N ALA A 264 14.54 35.70 -2.04
CA ALA A 264 15.66 36.60 -1.95
C ALA A 264 16.94 35.97 -2.56
N LEU A 265 17.80 36.85 -3.11
CA LEU A 265 19.10 36.42 -3.63
C LEU A 265 20.01 35.98 -2.49
N ARG A 266 20.50 34.78 -2.57
CA ARG A 266 21.52 34.21 -1.67
C ARG A 266 22.81 33.99 -2.44
N ILE A 267 23.93 34.40 -1.86
CA ILE A 267 25.27 34.17 -2.41
C ILE A 267 25.94 33.11 -1.56
N LYS A 268 26.40 32.06 -2.20
CA LYS A 268 27.22 30.98 -1.59
C LYS A 268 28.58 30.96 -2.25
N ILE A 269 29.60 30.73 -1.47
CA ILE A 269 30.94 30.46 -1.98
C ILE A 269 31.15 28.96 -2.00
N LYS A 270 31.38 28.37 -3.16
CA LYS A 270 31.71 26.97 -3.34
C LYS A 270 32.94 26.88 -4.25
N ASP A 271 33.99 26.21 -3.79
CA ASP A 271 35.26 26.02 -4.50
C ASP A 271 35.83 27.39 -4.96
N GLY A 272 35.74 28.43 -4.10
CA GLY A 272 36.22 29.81 -4.41
C GLY A 272 35.37 30.58 -5.42
N LYS A 273 34.22 30.02 -5.86
CA LYS A 273 33.31 30.70 -6.81
C LYS A 273 32.00 31.13 -6.13
N GLU A 274 31.57 32.32 -6.44
CA GLU A 274 30.25 32.79 -6.01
C GLU A 274 29.14 32.10 -6.81
N ILE A 275 28.26 31.36 -6.11
CA ILE A 275 27.05 30.80 -6.65
C ILE A 275 25.86 31.64 -6.18
N LYS A 276 25.13 32.20 -7.13
CA LYS A 276 23.90 32.96 -6.87
C LYS A 276 22.69 32.05 -6.94
N GLU A 277 21.97 31.89 -5.83
CA GLU A 277 20.75 31.08 -5.73
C GLU A 277 19.54 31.98 -5.38
N ARG A 278 18.38 31.64 -5.97
CA ARG A 278 17.09 32.25 -5.61
C ARG A 278 16.03 31.18 -5.48
N GLY A 279 15.03 31.39 -4.62
CA GLY A 279 13.93 30.47 -4.45
C GLY A 279 14.31 29.12 -3.84
N CYS A 280 13.57 28.09 -4.18
CA CYS A 280 13.82 26.71 -3.78
C CYS A 280 13.23 25.73 -4.80
N ASN A 281 13.41 24.43 -4.57
CA ASN A 281 12.74 23.43 -5.39
C ASN A 281 11.22 23.49 -5.21
N LYS A 282 10.47 23.73 -6.30
CA LYS A 282 9.01 23.97 -6.34
C LYS A 282 8.22 22.88 -5.61
N ASN A 283 8.48 21.63 -5.97
CA ASN A 283 7.71 20.50 -5.44
C ASN A 283 8.15 20.11 -4.02
N LYS A 284 9.42 20.37 -3.65
CA LYS A 284 9.85 20.26 -2.24
C LYS A 284 9.20 21.32 -1.37
N TYR A 285 9.09 22.55 -1.86
CA TYR A 285 8.37 23.62 -1.15
C TYR A 285 6.93 23.21 -0.81
N LEU A 286 6.16 22.73 -1.82
CA LEU A 286 4.80 22.23 -1.61
C LEU A 286 4.77 21.08 -0.59
N ALA A 287 5.65 20.10 -0.75
CA ALA A 287 5.69 18.95 0.15
C ALA A 287 6.06 19.32 1.60
N TYR A 288 6.93 20.31 1.78
CA TYR A 288 7.35 20.78 3.11
C TYR A 288 6.29 21.69 3.77
N THR A 289 5.58 22.49 2.99
CA THR A 289 4.40 23.22 3.48
C THR A 289 3.32 22.25 3.98
N ALA A 290 3.11 21.13 3.28
CA ALA A 290 2.11 20.13 3.64
C ALA A 290 2.42 19.37 4.95
N LEU A 291 3.58 19.55 5.58
CA LEU A 291 3.94 18.82 6.81
C LEU A 291 2.96 19.08 7.96
N VAL A 292 2.46 20.31 8.09
CA VAL A 292 1.47 20.67 9.11
C VAL A 292 0.10 19.99 8.91
N ALA A 293 -0.16 19.45 7.72
CA ALA A 293 -1.37 18.66 7.42
C ALA A 293 -1.16 17.14 7.59
N THR A 294 -0.02 16.72 8.10
CA THR A 294 0.24 15.29 8.40
C THR A 294 -0.54 14.88 9.65
N ALA A 295 -1.19 13.71 9.60
CA ALA A 295 -1.84 13.10 10.76
C ALA A 295 -0.88 13.02 11.95
N SER A 296 -1.23 13.66 13.06
CA SER A 296 -0.31 13.79 14.20
C SER A 296 -1.02 14.30 15.45
N ASP A 297 -0.58 13.82 16.61
CA ASP A 297 -1.00 14.32 17.91
C ASP A 297 -0.08 15.45 18.36
N LYS A 298 -0.62 16.41 19.12
CA LYS A 298 0.19 17.48 19.69
C LYS A 298 1.18 16.91 20.69
N TRP A 299 2.40 17.46 20.68
CA TRP A 299 3.45 17.10 21.65
C TRP A 299 3.45 18.13 22.80
N ASP A 300 2.62 17.89 23.81
CA ASP A 300 2.34 18.88 24.87
C ASP A 300 3.55 19.23 25.72
N ASP A 301 4.46 18.28 25.97
CA ASP A 301 5.66 18.47 26.81
C ASP A 301 6.86 19.04 26.03
N PHE A 302 6.70 19.36 24.76
CA PHE A 302 7.80 19.85 23.93
C PHE A 302 8.12 21.31 24.23
N ASP A 303 9.39 21.57 24.54
CA ASP A 303 9.92 22.91 24.77
C ASP A 303 10.97 23.25 23.70
N ILE A 304 10.63 24.17 22.79
CA ILE A 304 11.51 24.57 21.69
C ILE A 304 12.80 25.25 22.17
N ASP A 305 12.83 25.85 23.39
CA ASP A 305 14.03 26.44 23.94
C ASP A 305 15.09 25.41 24.30
N LYS A 306 14.67 24.17 24.59
CA LYS A 306 15.54 23.02 24.87
C LYS A 306 15.92 22.22 23.61
N ALA A 307 15.63 22.78 22.44
CA ALA A 307 15.94 22.16 21.16
C ALA A 307 17.09 22.86 20.45
N ILE A 308 17.94 22.09 19.79
CA ILE A 308 18.99 22.56 18.87
C ILE A 308 18.91 21.81 17.54
N VAL A 309 19.52 22.37 16.51
CA VAL A 309 19.69 21.73 15.20
C VAL A 309 21.18 21.66 14.90
N VAL A 310 21.70 20.44 14.75
CA VAL A 310 23.11 20.17 14.46
C VAL A 310 23.31 19.77 13.02
N ASP A 311 24.54 19.75 12.53
CA ASP A 311 24.84 19.27 11.19
C ASP A 311 24.54 17.78 11.01
N ASP A 312 24.44 17.31 9.78
CA ASP A 312 24.19 15.91 9.49
C ASP A 312 25.48 15.10 9.73
N PHE A 313 25.34 13.92 10.35
CA PHE A 313 26.44 12.98 10.50
C PHE A 313 26.51 12.09 9.28
N GLU A 314 27.65 12.11 8.61
CA GLU A 314 27.96 11.29 7.44
C GLU A 314 29.21 10.44 7.70
N THR A 315 29.24 9.23 7.18
CA THR A 315 30.39 8.34 7.25
C THR A 315 30.84 7.94 5.85
N VAL A 316 32.12 7.71 5.67
CA VAL A 316 32.68 7.18 4.42
C VAL A 316 32.94 5.70 4.61
N VAL A 317 32.25 4.88 3.82
CA VAL A 317 32.36 3.42 3.85
C VAL A 317 33.03 2.97 2.55
N HIS A 318 34.13 2.21 2.72
CA HIS A 318 34.81 1.54 1.60
C HIS A 318 34.15 0.19 1.34
N GLY A 319 33.78 -0.11 0.10
CA GLY A 319 33.18 -1.40 -0.21
C GLY A 319 32.94 -1.65 -1.70
N LEU A 320 32.46 -2.86 -1.96
CA LEU A 320 32.14 -3.33 -3.31
C LEU A 320 30.70 -3.00 -3.67
N VAL A 321 30.49 -2.39 -4.84
CA VAL A 321 29.17 -2.08 -5.40
C VAL A 321 29.08 -2.38 -6.88
N ASP A 322 27.88 -2.65 -7.36
CA ASP A 322 27.55 -2.62 -8.78
C ASP A 322 27.18 -1.18 -9.16
N TYR A 323 28.13 -0.46 -9.77
CA TYR A 323 27.97 0.95 -10.13
C TYR A 323 27.33 1.09 -11.50
N ILE A 324 26.12 1.68 -11.56
CA ILE A 324 25.48 2.05 -12.83
C ILE A 324 25.87 3.47 -13.20
N ASN A 325 26.66 3.59 -14.30
CA ASN A 325 26.92 4.85 -14.94
C ASN A 325 25.97 5.05 -16.13
N TYR A 326 24.88 5.77 -15.92
CA TYR A 326 23.88 6.05 -16.95
C TYR A 326 24.30 7.15 -17.95
N GLU A 327 25.44 7.77 -17.77
CA GLU A 327 26.04 8.73 -18.71
C GLU A 327 26.95 8.04 -19.75
N GLU A 328 27.35 6.80 -19.49
CA GLU A 328 28.14 5.96 -20.38
C GLU A 328 27.35 4.74 -20.84
N TYR A 329 27.69 4.28 -22.04
CA TYR A 329 27.11 3.07 -22.64
C TYR A 329 28.17 2.00 -22.85
N ASP A 330 27.78 0.74 -22.75
CA ASP A 330 28.63 -0.40 -23.08
C ASP A 330 28.61 -0.70 -24.60
N GLU A 331 29.30 -1.79 -25.00
CA GLU A 331 29.36 -2.24 -26.40
C GLU A 331 28.01 -2.57 -27.03
N LYS A 332 26.97 -2.86 -26.19
CA LYS A 332 25.59 -3.11 -26.62
C LYS A 332 24.70 -1.86 -26.56
N ASN A 333 25.28 -0.69 -26.37
CA ASN A 333 24.55 0.58 -26.14
C ASN A 333 23.58 0.54 -24.96
N LEU A 334 23.86 -0.27 -23.93
CA LEU A 334 23.15 -0.28 -22.65
C LEU A 334 23.93 0.55 -21.64
N TRP A 335 23.26 1.07 -20.61
CA TRP A 335 23.98 1.77 -19.53
C TRP A 335 25.09 0.88 -18.97
N LYS A 336 26.26 1.49 -18.80
CA LYS A 336 27.44 0.77 -18.32
C LYS A 336 27.27 0.38 -16.85
N ILE A 337 27.45 -0.89 -16.54
CA ILE A 337 27.50 -1.39 -15.16
C ILE A 337 28.95 -1.84 -14.89
N GLU A 338 29.61 -1.18 -13.95
CA GLU A 338 30.89 -1.61 -13.41
C GLU A 338 30.59 -2.54 -12.23
N ARG A 339 30.77 -3.86 -12.48
CA ARG A 339 30.46 -4.90 -11.49
C ARG A 339 31.50 -4.94 -10.40
N ARG A 340 31.05 -5.04 -9.13
CA ARG A 340 31.93 -5.18 -7.95
C ARG A 340 33.04 -4.16 -7.92
N LYS A 341 32.72 -2.91 -8.23
CA LYS A 341 33.67 -1.80 -8.18
C LYS A 341 33.95 -1.44 -6.73
N GLU A 342 35.23 -1.37 -6.37
CA GLU A 342 35.66 -0.82 -5.07
C GLU A 342 35.50 0.70 -5.09
N MET A 343 34.80 1.23 -4.11
CA MET A 343 34.55 2.67 -4.00
C MET A 343 34.47 3.11 -2.55
N ASP A 344 34.89 4.34 -2.30
CA ASP A 344 34.57 5.07 -1.08
C ASP A 344 33.22 5.78 -1.28
N ILE A 345 32.27 5.46 -0.45
CA ILE A 345 30.88 5.97 -0.56
C ILE A 345 30.52 6.71 0.71
N THR A 346 30.12 7.97 0.54
CA THR A 346 29.57 8.76 1.66
C THR A 346 28.16 8.31 1.95
N ILE A 347 27.93 7.84 3.15
CA ILE A 347 26.63 7.41 3.68
C ILE A 347 26.10 8.50 4.61
N PRO A 348 24.93 9.08 4.33
CA PRO A 348 24.27 10.05 5.21
C PRO A 348 23.64 9.33 6.40
N THR A 349 24.47 8.98 7.38
CA THR A 349 24.13 8.08 8.50
C THR A 349 22.96 8.57 9.34
N MET A 350 22.80 9.90 9.52
CA MET A 350 21.74 10.52 10.30
C MET A 350 20.72 11.29 9.42
N ASP A 351 20.57 10.96 8.14
CA ASP A 351 19.65 11.70 7.25
C ASP A 351 18.18 11.61 7.70
N GLY A 352 17.71 12.70 8.27
CA GLY A 352 16.33 12.82 8.77
C GLY A 352 16.07 12.18 10.14
N CYS A 353 17.13 11.82 10.88
CA CYS A 353 17.02 11.28 12.23
C CYS A 353 17.69 12.23 13.23
N GLY A 354 17.04 12.44 14.39
CA GLY A 354 17.55 13.16 15.54
C GLY A 354 17.44 12.36 16.81
N ILE A 355 17.88 12.92 17.93
CA ILE A 355 17.80 12.26 19.23
C ILE A 355 17.09 13.11 20.28
N ASN A 356 16.49 12.48 21.26
CA ASN A 356 15.90 13.10 22.43
C ASN A 356 15.97 12.19 23.66
N LEU A 357 15.53 12.68 24.83
CA LEU A 357 15.65 11.94 26.08
C LEU A 357 14.48 10.99 26.36
N ASP A 358 13.31 11.22 25.74
CA ASP A 358 12.07 10.63 26.28
C ASP A 358 11.26 9.79 25.26
N TYR A 359 11.45 10.01 23.95
CA TYR A 359 10.52 9.57 22.92
C TYR A 359 11.22 8.96 21.71
N THR A 360 10.67 7.87 21.17
CA THR A 360 11.05 7.32 19.87
C THR A 360 9.85 7.32 18.94
N GLY A 361 9.97 8.02 17.80
CA GLY A 361 8.91 8.13 16.81
C GLY A 361 9.11 9.31 15.88
N MET A 362 8.18 9.48 14.95
CA MET A 362 8.26 10.55 13.98
C MET A 362 7.75 11.88 14.55
N VAL A 363 8.37 12.99 14.16
CA VAL A 363 7.98 14.35 14.57
C VAL A 363 7.58 15.19 13.38
N ARG A 364 6.69 16.15 13.64
CA ARG A 364 6.26 17.19 12.69
C ARG A 364 6.18 18.53 13.39
N LEU A 365 6.99 19.47 12.95
CA LEU A 365 6.90 20.88 13.27
C LEU A 365 6.86 21.65 11.94
N PRO A 366 6.51 22.95 11.91
CA PRO A 366 6.69 23.73 10.68
C PRO A 366 8.12 23.59 10.14
N TRP A 367 8.26 23.06 8.92
CA TRP A 367 9.52 22.80 8.22
C TRP A 367 10.43 21.72 8.81
N ILE A 368 10.07 21.08 9.92
CA ILE A 368 10.85 19.99 10.52
C ILE A 368 10.06 18.69 10.43
N LYS A 369 10.71 17.65 9.90
CA LYS A 369 10.18 16.29 9.85
C LYS A 369 11.30 15.26 10.00
N GLY A 370 10.97 14.11 10.50
CA GLY A 370 11.86 12.95 10.53
C GLY A 370 11.58 12.06 11.72
N LEU A 371 12.46 11.12 11.95
CA LEU A 371 12.49 10.28 13.14
C LEU A 371 13.23 11.02 14.25
N THR A 372 12.80 10.86 15.49
CA THR A 372 13.61 11.18 16.66
C THR A 372 13.64 9.97 17.57
N VAL A 373 14.80 9.68 18.13
CA VAL A 373 15.03 8.44 18.88
C VAL A 373 15.48 8.77 20.29
N LYS A 374 14.92 8.04 21.23
CA LYS A 374 15.34 8.12 22.64
C LYS A 374 16.80 7.67 22.79
N PHE A 375 17.65 8.57 23.23
CA PHE A 375 19.05 8.27 23.55
C PHE A 375 19.49 9.02 24.81
N PRO A 376 20.11 8.37 25.81
CA PRO A 376 20.45 8.97 27.08
C PRO A 376 21.74 9.82 27.01
N PHE A 377 21.78 10.82 26.10
CA PHE A 377 22.98 11.60 25.81
C PHE A 377 23.47 12.43 27.01
N VAL A 378 22.61 12.84 27.94
CA VAL A 378 22.99 13.51 29.17
C VAL A 378 23.85 12.57 30.03
N SER A 379 23.48 11.30 30.15
CA SER A 379 24.26 10.29 30.87
C SER A 379 25.59 10.01 30.16
N PHE A 380 25.56 9.92 28.84
CA PHE A 380 26.77 9.75 28.02
C PHE A 380 27.79 10.88 28.28
N ILE A 381 27.36 12.14 28.16
CA ILE A 381 28.23 13.30 28.35
C ILE A 381 28.79 13.36 29.76
N LYS A 382 27.96 13.10 30.80
CA LYS A 382 28.40 13.10 32.20
C LYS A 382 29.48 12.04 32.44
N GLU A 383 29.31 10.86 31.89
CA GLU A 383 30.26 9.75 31.99
C GLU A 383 31.57 10.11 31.29
N GLN A 384 31.50 10.58 30.04
CA GLN A 384 32.71 10.95 29.29
C GLN A 384 33.47 12.11 29.93
N ARG A 385 32.78 13.11 30.49
CA ARG A 385 33.40 14.19 31.30
C ARG A 385 34.06 13.67 32.57
N LYS A 386 33.51 12.61 33.16
CA LYS A 386 34.13 11.97 34.32
C LYS A 386 35.43 11.23 33.95
N ILE A 387 35.37 10.43 32.89
CA ILE A 387 36.56 9.72 32.36
C ILE A 387 37.65 10.70 31.95
N GLU A 388 37.31 11.82 31.28
CA GLU A 388 38.24 12.87 30.89
C GLU A 388 38.94 13.49 32.08
N ARG A 389 38.22 13.78 33.17
CA ARG A 389 38.80 14.33 34.41
C ARG A 389 39.68 13.32 35.15
N GLU A 390 39.32 12.05 35.15
CA GLU A 390 40.12 10.99 35.76
C GLU A 390 41.44 10.80 35.03
N ASN A 391 41.41 10.93 33.68
CA ASN A 391 42.61 10.83 32.81
C ASN A 391 43.43 12.11 32.79
N ASN A 392 42.83 13.26 33.07
CA ASN A 392 43.48 14.58 33.03
C ASN A 392 42.97 15.47 34.19
N PRO A 393 43.47 15.27 35.43
CA PRO A 393 42.97 16.00 36.62
C PRO A 393 43.15 17.51 36.58
N ASP A 394 44.12 18.02 35.82
CA ASP A 394 44.41 19.45 35.66
C ASP A 394 43.52 20.15 34.61
N LEU A 395 42.63 19.45 33.94
CA LEU A 395 41.75 20.01 32.92
C LEU A 395 40.74 20.97 33.53
N LYS A 396 40.87 22.24 33.22
CA LYS A 396 39.95 23.29 33.69
C LYS A 396 38.68 23.42 32.85
N ILE A 397 38.76 23.15 31.57
CA ILE A 397 37.65 23.35 30.60
C ILE A 397 37.55 22.12 29.69
N THR A 398 36.41 21.46 29.72
CA THR A 398 36.08 20.36 28.80
C THR A 398 35.43 20.87 27.50
N ARG A 399 35.71 20.19 26.40
CA ARG A 399 34.98 20.35 25.14
C ARG A 399 33.86 19.29 24.98
N ILE A 400 33.90 18.25 25.79
CA ILE A 400 32.93 17.15 25.73
C ILE A 400 31.52 17.69 26.00
N GLY A 401 30.59 17.47 25.09
CA GLY A 401 29.21 17.92 25.17
C GLY A 401 29.01 19.40 24.84
N LYS A 402 30.02 20.10 24.29
CA LYS A 402 29.84 21.39 23.63
C LYS A 402 29.60 21.16 22.14
N VAL A 403 28.54 21.75 21.58
CA VAL A 403 28.07 21.50 20.23
C VAL A 403 27.74 22.80 19.55
N GLU A 404 28.10 22.95 18.30
CA GLU A 404 27.68 24.06 17.45
C GLU A 404 26.38 23.72 16.69
N ASP A 405 25.43 24.66 16.65
CA ASP A 405 24.28 24.52 15.77
C ASP A 405 24.67 24.78 14.28
N ILE A 406 23.77 24.48 13.35
CA ILE A 406 24.01 24.66 11.91
C ILE A 406 24.26 26.13 11.48
N TYR A 407 24.17 27.07 12.40
CA TYR A 407 24.46 28.50 12.17
C TYR A 407 25.71 28.96 12.92
N GLY A 408 26.44 28.07 13.58
CA GLY A 408 27.71 28.35 14.26
C GLY A 408 27.58 28.86 15.69
N LYS A 409 26.42 28.72 16.32
CA LYS A 409 26.26 29.04 17.73
C LYS A 409 26.59 27.84 18.61
N GLU A 410 27.52 28.00 19.55
CA GLU A 410 27.89 26.97 20.52
C GLU A 410 26.85 26.86 21.65
N TYR A 411 26.60 25.65 22.08
CA TYR A 411 25.77 25.24 23.22
C TYR A 411 26.52 24.24 24.07
N ASP A 412 26.43 24.35 25.40
CA ASP A 412 26.80 23.26 26.30
C ASP A 412 25.52 22.48 26.66
N ILE A 413 25.44 21.25 26.21
CA ILE A 413 24.23 20.40 26.32
C ILE A 413 23.71 20.29 27.74
N LEU A 414 24.62 20.25 28.75
CA LEU A 414 24.23 20.12 30.17
C LEU A 414 23.77 21.46 30.76
N SER A 415 24.55 22.54 30.56
CA SER A 415 24.24 23.84 31.18
C SER A 415 23.05 24.52 30.47
N ASP A 416 22.91 24.36 29.17
CA ASP A 416 21.77 24.86 28.40
C ASP A 416 20.52 23.98 28.51
N ASN A 417 20.60 22.85 29.25
CA ASN A 417 19.51 21.92 29.48
C ASN A 417 18.83 21.45 28.18
N ILE A 418 19.63 21.09 27.19
CA ILE A 418 19.14 20.60 25.89
C ILE A 418 18.51 19.22 26.05
N ARG A 419 17.32 19.03 25.48
CA ARG A 419 16.55 17.79 25.51
C ARG A 419 16.26 17.20 24.14
N TYR A 420 16.31 18.04 23.10
CA TYR A 420 15.96 17.66 21.71
C TYR A 420 17.06 18.11 20.77
N ILE A 421 17.63 17.18 20.01
CA ILE A 421 18.68 17.46 19.03
C ILE A 421 18.17 16.99 17.68
N PHE A 422 17.83 17.94 16.83
CA PHE A 422 17.47 17.71 15.44
C PHE A 422 18.71 17.80 14.55
N THR A 423 18.67 17.16 13.40
CA THR A 423 19.70 17.26 12.38
C THR A 423 19.26 18.25 11.28
N LYS A 424 20.22 18.78 10.55
CA LYS A 424 20.02 19.70 9.44
C LYS A 424 19.09 19.15 8.37
N SER A 425 19.23 17.87 8.07
CA SER A 425 18.36 17.16 7.12
C SER A 425 16.91 17.07 7.57
N GLN A 426 16.62 17.14 8.88
CA GLN A 426 15.26 17.25 9.40
C GLN A 426 14.67 18.64 9.18
N PHE A 427 15.48 19.70 9.28
CA PHE A 427 15.05 21.09 9.13
C PHE A 427 15.09 21.55 7.67
N LYS A 428 14.03 21.24 6.92
CA LYS A 428 13.99 21.33 5.44
C LYS A 428 14.15 22.75 4.88
N MET A 429 13.82 23.80 5.64
CA MET A 429 13.91 25.22 5.22
C MET A 429 14.96 26.01 6.02
N TRP A 430 15.92 25.33 6.64
CA TRP A 430 16.95 25.97 7.48
C TRP A 430 17.68 27.13 6.80
N LYS A 431 18.02 27.01 5.52
CA LYS A 431 18.79 28.01 4.76
C LYS A 431 18.06 29.36 4.55
N TYR A 432 16.77 29.42 4.95
CA TYR A 432 15.97 30.67 4.84
C TYR A 432 15.76 31.36 6.17
N TYR A 433 16.26 30.85 7.26
CA TYR A 433 16.34 31.49 8.57
C TYR A 433 17.75 31.98 8.80
N ASP A 434 17.88 33.10 9.53
CA ASP A 434 19.18 33.71 9.81
C ASP A 434 19.89 33.02 10.98
N SER A 435 19.13 32.36 11.86
CA SER A 435 19.62 31.64 13.04
C SER A 435 18.56 30.71 13.58
N TRP A 436 18.99 29.69 14.35
CA TRP A 436 18.07 28.84 15.11
C TRP A 436 17.24 29.66 16.13
N ASN A 437 17.83 30.68 16.74
CA ASN A 437 17.12 31.61 17.65
C ASN A 437 15.97 32.34 16.93
N GLN A 438 16.11 32.73 15.67
CA GLN A 438 15.03 33.35 14.89
C GLN A 438 13.87 32.36 14.71
N TYR A 439 14.16 31.10 14.34
CA TYR A 439 13.12 30.07 14.24
C TYR A 439 12.41 29.87 15.57
N LYS A 440 13.14 29.69 16.69
CA LYS A 440 12.56 29.58 18.04
C LYS A 440 11.66 30.76 18.41
N LYS A 441 12.13 32.00 18.12
CA LYS A 441 11.35 33.21 18.35
C LYS A 441 10.05 33.20 17.57
N TYR A 442 10.07 32.82 16.29
CA TYR A 442 8.88 32.73 15.46
C TYR A 442 7.96 31.62 15.90
N PHE A 443 8.50 30.45 16.22
CA PHE A 443 7.74 29.31 16.73
C PHE A 443 6.88 29.69 17.94
N LYS A 444 7.47 30.39 18.93
CA LYS A 444 6.76 30.89 20.12
C LYS A 444 5.81 32.02 19.81
N LYS A 445 6.26 33.01 19.07
CA LYS A 445 5.49 34.23 18.75
C LYS A 445 4.19 33.90 18.02
N TYR A 446 4.22 32.91 17.12
CA TYR A 446 3.08 32.56 16.28
C TYR A 446 2.34 31.30 16.76
N ASN A 447 2.60 30.84 17.99
CA ASN A 447 1.96 29.68 18.62
C ASN A 447 2.00 28.41 17.68
N CYS A 448 3.16 28.14 17.10
CA CYS A 448 3.36 26.94 16.31
C CYS A 448 3.33 25.70 17.20
N GLU A 449 2.93 24.56 16.62
CA GLU A 449 2.86 23.30 17.35
C GLU A 449 3.97 22.33 16.94
N ALA A 450 4.53 21.61 17.94
CA ALA A 450 5.25 20.37 17.73
C ALA A 450 4.28 19.20 17.84
N CYS A 451 4.46 18.22 16.96
CA CYS A 451 3.57 17.07 16.89
C CYS A 451 4.34 15.75 16.79
N LYS A 452 3.73 14.69 17.33
CA LYS A 452 4.18 13.31 17.25
C LYS A 452 3.32 12.52 16.26
N CYS A 453 3.93 11.58 15.55
CA CYS A 453 3.22 10.60 14.74
C CYS A 453 4.03 9.31 14.65
N ASN A 454 3.35 8.16 14.50
CA ASN A 454 3.98 6.85 14.41
C ASN A 454 5.00 6.59 15.54
N GLU A 455 4.49 6.51 16.75
CA GLU A 455 5.27 6.23 17.95
C GLU A 455 5.75 4.77 17.96
N ASP A 456 6.97 4.52 18.42
CA ASP A 456 7.50 3.17 18.63
C ASP A 456 6.73 2.49 19.77
N SER A 457 6.61 1.18 19.67
CA SER A 457 5.95 0.37 20.69
C SER A 457 6.96 -0.07 21.75
N ASP A 458 6.66 0.15 23.01
CA ASP A 458 7.44 -0.37 24.14
C ASP A 458 7.12 -1.87 24.45
N ALA A 459 6.37 -2.55 23.59
CA ALA A 459 6.00 -3.95 23.79
C ALA A 459 7.23 -4.87 23.71
N GLU A 460 7.36 -5.77 24.69
CA GLU A 460 8.43 -6.78 24.73
C GLU A 460 8.22 -7.90 23.72
N ASP A 461 6.96 -8.13 23.29
CA ASP A 461 6.57 -9.15 22.33
C ASP A 461 5.91 -8.53 21.08
N PHE A 462 6.00 -9.21 19.96
CA PHE A 462 5.38 -8.81 18.71
C PHE A 462 4.55 -9.92 18.06
N ASP A 463 3.49 -9.53 17.40
CA ASP A 463 2.77 -10.43 16.48
C ASP A 463 3.59 -10.67 15.21
N ASN A 464 3.70 -11.93 14.81
CA ASN A 464 4.38 -12.32 13.58
C ASN A 464 3.82 -11.59 12.35
N ALA A 465 4.71 -10.95 11.62
CA ALA A 465 4.36 -10.20 10.41
C ALA A 465 3.91 -11.10 9.27
N LYS A 466 3.27 -10.50 8.27
CA LYS A 466 2.96 -11.14 6.99
C LYS A 466 3.82 -10.50 5.91
N THR A 467 4.60 -11.31 5.24
CA THR A 467 5.39 -10.84 4.08
C THR A 467 4.50 -10.48 2.88
N SER A 468 5.11 -10.05 1.80
CA SER A 468 4.47 -9.82 0.49
C SER A 468 5.14 -10.67 -0.58
N TYR A 469 4.61 -10.62 -1.82
CA TYR A 469 5.24 -11.34 -2.92
C TYR A 469 6.61 -10.77 -3.32
N GLN A 470 6.89 -9.50 -3.03
CA GLN A 470 8.11 -8.84 -3.50
C GLN A 470 9.39 -9.46 -2.91
N PRO A 471 9.56 -9.64 -1.60
CA PRO A 471 10.70 -10.35 -1.06
C PRO A 471 10.79 -11.81 -1.54
N LEU A 472 9.67 -12.50 -1.56
CA LEU A 472 9.64 -13.92 -1.92
C LEU A 472 9.98 -14.18 -3.40
N GLN A 473 9.65 -13.26 -4.32
CA GLN A 473 9.92 -13.45 -5.75
C GLN A 473 11.42 -13.44 -6.07
N SER A 474 12.22 -12.70 -5.28
CA SER A 474 13.68 -12.67 -5.44
C SER A 474 14.37 -13.95 -4.96
N LEU A 475 13.71 -14.75 -4.12
CA LEU A 475 14.14 -16.08 -3.68
C LEU A 475 13.78 -17.16 -4.73
N TYR A 476 14.09 -16.89 -5.99
CA TYR A 476 13.58 -17.60 -7.18
C TYR A 476 13.97 -19.10 -7.27
N ASP A 477 14.99 -19.55 -6.56
CA ASP A 477 15.45 -20.94 -6.55
C ASP A 477 14.95 -21.76 -5.33
N MET A 478 14.06 -21.16 -4.50
CA MET A 478 13.49 -21.83 -3.35
C MET A 478 12.75 -23.12 -3.77
N SER A 479 13.07 -24.24 -3.15
CA SER A 479 12.44 -25.54 -3.44
C SER A 479 11.02 -25.63 -2.87
N ASP A 480 10.25 -26.63 -3.31
CA ASP A 480 8.90 -26.88 -2.76
C ASP A 480 8.95 -27.28 -1.28
N GLU A 481 9.97 -27.99 -0.84
CA GLU A 481 10.17 -28.35 0.57
C GLU A 481 10.47 -27.13 1.43
N GLU A 482 11.32 -26.22 0.96
CA GLU A 482 11.61 -24.95 1.61
C GLU A 482 10.35 -24.07 1.68
N MET A 483 9.57 -24.02 0.59
CA MET A 483 8.31 -23.29 0.57
C MET A 483 7.27 -23.88 1.53
N LEU A 484 7.18 -25.20 1.65
CA LEU A 484 6.27 -25.86 2.57
C LEU A 484 6.66 -25.61 4.04
N LYS A 485 7.96 -25.58 4.37
CA LYS A 485 8.42 -25.17 5.70
C LYS A 485 7.98 -23.73 6.02
N LEU A 486 8.19 -22.81 5.10
CA LEU A 486 7.79 -21.40 5.24
C LEU A 486 6.26 -21.24 5.35
N LEU A 487 5.49 -22.07 4.63
CA LEU A 487 4.03 -22.07 4.66
C LEU A 487 3.42 -22.74 5.91
N ASN A 488 4.20 -23.45 6.70
CA ASN A 488 3.70 -24.32 7.77
C ASN A 488 2.70 -23.59 8.70
N LYS A 489 3.07 -22.42 9.22
CA LYS A 489 2.20 -21.60 10.09
C LYS A 489 0.94 -21.16 9.36
N THR A 490 1.09 -20.64 8.14
CA THR A 490 -0.04 -20.16 7.32
C THR A 490 -0.99 -21.30 6.95
N ASN A 491 -0.48 -22.47 6.55
CA ASN A 491 -1.30 -23.64 6.23
C ASN A 491 -1.98 -24.18 7.48
N HIS A 492 -1.27 -24.28 8.61
CA HIS A 492 -1.84 -24.70 9.89
C HIS A 492 -3.00 -23.78 10.32
N ASP A 493 -2.84 -22.46 10.18
CA ASP A 493 -3.90 -21.51 10.51
C ASP A 493 -5.12 -21.64 9.59
N ILE A 494 -4.91 -21.95 8.30
CA ILE A 494 -5.98 -22.20 7.34
C ILE A 494 -6.69 -23.52 7.65
N GLU A 495 -5.96 -24.55 8.02
CA GLU A 495 -6.48 -25.90 8.31
C GLU A 495 -7.27 -25.94 9.59
N THR A 496 -6.78 -25.29 10.64
CA THR A 496 -7.34 -25.31 11.99
C THR A 496 -8.28 -24.13 12.30
N ILE A 497 -8.73 -23.41 11.29
CA ILE A 497 -9.57 -22.21 11.46
C ILE A 497 -10.89 -22.49 12.21
N GLY A 498 -11.38 -23.71 12.18
CA GLY A 498 -12.65 -24.14 12.78
C GLY A 498 -12.50 -24.99 14.05
N ASP A 499 -11.29 -25.21 14.59
CA ASP A 499 -11.02 -26.24 15.57
C ASP A 499 -11.13 -25.81 17.03
N ASP A 500 -10.98 -24.49 17.30
CA ASP A 500 -10.98 -23.94 18.65
C ASP A 500 -11.86 -22.70 18.78
N ARG A 501 -12.66 -22.63 19.84
CA ARG A 501 -13.58 -21.51 20.11
C ARG A 501 -12.83 -20.18 20.19
N ASN A 502 -11.74 -20.09 20.92
CA ASN A 502 -11.03 -18.81 21.14
C ASN A 502 -10.39 -18.34 19.83
N LYS A 503 -9.83 -19.27 19.06
CA LYS A 503 -9.30 -18.98 17.71
C LYS A 503 -10.40 -18.46 16.78
N ILE A 504 -11.59 -19.08 16.81
CA ILE A 504 -12.73 -18.65 16.00
C ILE A 504 -13.20 -17.25 16.43
N LEU A 505 -13.35 -16.98 17.73
CA LEU A 505 -13.74 -15.66 18.24
C LEU A 505 -12.71 -14.59 17.85
N LYS A 506 -11.41 -14.87 17.97
CA LYS A 506 -10.34 -13.95 17.53
C LYS A 506 -10.47 -13.65 16.01
N ILE A 507 -10.70 -14.64 15.18
CA ILE A 507 -10.88 -14.49 13.74
C ILE A 507 -12.15 -13.69 13.40
N LEU A 508 -13.22 -13.89 14.16
CA LEU A 508 -14.48 -13.13 14.01
C LEU A 508 -14.37 -11.70 14.58
N GLY A 509 -13.29 -11.36 15.28
CA GLY A 509 -13.05 -10.06 15.91
C GLY A 509 -13.84 -9.86 17.22
N ALA A 510 -14.30 -10.94 17.83
CA ALA A 510 -15.01 -10.95 19.11
C ALA A 510 -14.01 -11.16 20.28
N THR A 511 -13.18 -10.14 20.53
CA THR A 511 -12.16 -10.15 21.61
C THR A 511 -12.21 -8.85 22.40
N GLU A 512 -11.70 -8.87 23.63
CA GLU A 512 -11.62 -7.67 24.48
C GLU A 512 -10.79 -6.55 23.84
N ASP A 513 -9.69 -6.90 23.17
CA ASP A 513 -8.78 -5.95 22.53
C ASP A 513 -9.41 -5.20 21.34
N ASN A 514 -10.51 -5.70 20.79
CA ASN A 514 -11.22 -5.02 19.73
C ASN A 514 -12.11 -3.92 20.29
N VAL A 515 -11.60 -2.69 20.34
CA VAL A 515 -12.35 -1.51 20.85
C VAL A 515 -13.47 -1.06 19.92
N ASN A 516 -13.50 -1.51 18.66
CA ASN A 516 -14.47 -1.14 17.64
C ASN A 516 -15.41 -2.32 17.29
N LYS A 517 -15.86 -3.06 18.31
CA LYS A 517 -16.79 -4.17 18.12
C LYS A 517 -18.12 -3.67 17.54
N ASN A 518 -18.61 -4.35 16.50
CA ASN A 518 -19.99 -4.20 16.08
C ASN A 518 -20.90 -5.08 16.96
N TYR A 519 -22.20 -4.87 16.91
CA TYR A 519 -23.18 -5.59 17.73
C TYR A 519 -23.11 -7.12 17.59
N TYR A 520 -22.76 -7.64 16.41
CA TYR A 520 -22.59 -9.08 16.22
C TYR A 520 -21.36 -9.61 16.95
N GLN A 521 -20.27 -8.87 16.96
CA GLN A 521 -19.04 -9.22 17.70
C GLN A 521 -19.26 -9.11 19.21
N GLU A 522 -20.00 -8.09 19.67
CA GLU A 522 -20.41 -7.97 21.07
C GLU A 522 -21.29 -9.14 21.50
N ALA A 523 -22.28 -9.49 20.67
CA ALA A 523 -23.13 -10.66 20.91
C ALA A 523 -22.34 -11.97 20.98
N LEU A 524 -21.35 -12.17 20.12
CA LEU A 524 -20.47 -13.35 20.16
C LEU A 524 -19.64 -13.44 21.45
N MET A 525 -19.27 -12.30 22.05
CA MET A 525 -18.57 -12.30 23.35
C MET A 525 -19.52 -12.71 24.49
N LEU A 526 -20.76 -12.26 24.46
CA LEU A 526 -21.79 -12.60 25.47
C LEU A 526 -22.31 -14.04 25.29
N TYR A 527 -22.50 -14.44 24.04
CA TYR A 527 -23.10 -15.72 23.64
C TYR A 527 -22.25 -16.45 22.60
N PRO A 528 -21.07 -16.99 22.98
CA PRO A 528 -20.15 -17.66 22.07
C PRO A 528 -20.73 -18.86 21.33
N GLU A 529 -21.81 -19.46 21.83
CA GLU A 529 -22.56 -20.55 21.17
C GLU A 529 -23.05 -20.15 19.76
N MET A 530 -23.17 -18.83 19.46
CA MET A 530 -23.47 -18.30 18.13
C MET A 530 -22.43 -18.66 17.07
N ILE A 531 -21.25 -19.13 17.44
CA ILE A 531 -20.28 -19.70 16.51
C ILE A 531 -20.91 -20.79 15.63
N ASN A 532 -21.82 -21.56 16.20
CA ASN A 532 -22.52 -22.65 15.49
C ASN A 532 -23.64 -22.17 14.55
N ASP A 533 -23.91 -20.86 14.46
CA ASP A 533 -24.88 -20.33 13.52
C ASP A 533 -24.38 -20.37 12.08
N THR A 534 -25.30 -20.47 11.13
CA THR A 534 -25.01 -20.49 9.68
C THR A 534 -24.31 -19.20 9.21
N TYR A 535 -24.57 -18.04 9.84
CA TYR A 535 -23.95 -16.77 9.52
C TYR A 535 -22.49 -16.72 9.97
N SER A 536 -22.17 -17.18 11.19
CA SER A 536 -20.80 -17.34 11.69
C SER A 536 -19.99 -18.26 10.76
N ASN A 537 -20.58 -19.40 10.39
CA ASN A 537 -19.97 -20.34 9.45
C ASN A 537 -19.70 -19.72 8.07
N GLU A 538 -20.59 -18.87 7.58
CA GLU A 538 -20.37 -18.20 6.29
C GLU A 538 -19.25 -17.16 6.38
N ILE A 539 -19.19 -16.37 7.47
CA ILE A 539 -18.08 -15.45 7.72
C ILE A 539 -16.76 -16.22 7.77
N MET A 540 -16.71 -17.34 8.49
CA MET A 540 -15.53 -18.21 8.58
C MET A 540 -15.08 -18.70 7.20
N LYS A 541 -16.01 -19.16 6.34
CA LYS A 541 -15.71 -19.57 4.96
C LYS A 541 -15.13 -18.43 4.13
N LEU A 542 -15.70 -17.24 4.25
CA LEU A 542 -15.21 -16.04 3.54
C LEU A 542 -13.83 -15.62 4.05
N THR A 543 -13.60 -15.68 5.35
CA THR A 543 -12.30 -15.40 5.97
C THR A 543 -11.24 -16.39 5.49
N LYS A 544 -11.54 -17.69 5.55
CA LYS A 544 -10.65 -18.73 5.00
C LYS A 544 -10.34 -18.49 3.52
N LYS A 545 -11.37 -18.24 2.70
CA LYS A 545 -11.17 -17.91 1.27
C LYS A 545 -10.25 -16.69 1.09
N SER A 546 -10.39 -15.68 1.96
CA SER A 546 -9.50 -14.52 1.97
C SER A 546 -8.07 -14.91 2.35
N MET A 547 -7.87 -15.74 3.39
CA MET A 547 -6.55 -16.22 3.82
C MET A 547 -5.86 -16.99 2.69
N VAL A 548 -6.53 -17.99 2.12
CA VAL A 548 -6.01 -18.78 0.98
C VAL A 548 -5.68 -17.89 -0.21
N THR A 549 -6.56 -16.94 -0.55
CA THR A 549 -6.33 -16.01 -1.66
C THR A 549 -5.10 -15.15 -1.39
N LYS A 550 -4.94 -14.63 -0.17
CA LYS A 550 -3.79 -13.81 0.23
C LYS A 550 -2.49 -14.61 0.21
N ALA A 551 -2.50 -15.81 0.77
CA ALA A 551 -1.33 -16.69 0.77
C ALA A 551 -0.87 -17.05 -0.66
N ARG A 552 -1.79 -17.27 -1.61
CA ARG A 552 -1.49 -17.57 -3.02
C ARG A 552 -0.82 -16.45 -3.79
N TYR A 553 -0.77 -15.23 -3.27
CA TYR A 553 0.06 -14.16 -3.83
C TYR A 553 1.15 -13.71 -2.85
N GLY A 554 1.61 -14.60 -1.98
CA GLY A 554 2.78 -14.38 -1.14
C GLY A 554 2.52 -13.62 0.17
N LYS A 555 1.25 -13.36 0.56
CA LYS A 555 0.95 -12.78 1.87
C LYS A 555 0.84 -13.89 2.91
N ILE A 556 1.99 -14.36 3.37
CA ILE A 556 2.16 -15.48 4.30
C ILE A 556 2.76 -15.00 5.62
N GLN A 557 2.47 -15.72 6.70
CA GLN A 557 3.02 -15.44 8.03
C GLN A 557 4.47 -15.90 8.09
N ILE A 558 5.33 -15.07 8.66
CA ILE A 558 6.76 -15.33 8.83
C ILE A 558 7.21 -14.99 10.24
N ASP A 559 8.32 -15.56 10.67
CA ASP A 559 8.96 -15.20 11.94
C ASP A 559 9.72 -13.88 11.76
N GLY A 560 9.08 -12.79 12.17
CA GLY A 560 9.63 -11.44 12.02
C GLY A 560 8.59 -10.36 12.29
N THR A 561 9.06 -9.12 12.36
CA THR A 561 8.23 -7.94 12.63
C THR A 561 8.74 -6.71 11.90
N TYR A 562 7.89 -5.68 11.77
CA TYR A 562 8.28 -4.37 11.25
C TYR A 562 8.76 -3.48 12.38
N THR A 563 9.96 -2.90 12.21
CA THR A 563 10.53 -1.92 13.14
C THR A 563 11.08 -0.72 12.41
N PHE A 564 11.28 0.41 13.10
CA PHE A 564 12.05 1.53 12.55
C PHE A 564 13.50 1.11 12.30
N ILE A 565 14.07 1.65 11.21
CA ILE A 565 15.52 1.58 10.97
C ILE A 565 16.15 2.77 11.68
N ILE A 566 17.09 2.49 12.57
CA ILE A 566 17.75 3.48 13.42
C ILE A 566 19.27 3.38 13.19
N PRO A 567 19.98 4.51 13.02
CA PRO A 567 21.44 4.46 12.91
C PRO A 567 22.10 4.16 14.26
N ASP A 568 23.38 3.81 14.26
CA ASP A 568 24.19 3.70 15.47
C ASP A 568 24.28 5.06 16.19
N LEU A 569 23.43 5.26 17.18
CA LEU A 569 23.33 6.50 17.94
C LEU A 569 24.53 6.72 18.86
N TYR A 570 25.27 5.67 19.21
CA TYR A 570 26.48 5.79 19.98
C TYR A 570 27.60 6.39 19.11
N ALA A 571 27.73 5.97 17.86
CA ALA A 571 28.61 6.59 16.89
C ALA A 571 28.29 8.08 16.67
N PHE A 572 27.00 8.40 16.54
CA PHE A 572 26.54 9.80 16.47
C PHE A 572 26.93 10.60 17.72
N ALA A 573 26.79 10.02 18.92
CA ALA A 573 27.18 10.66 20.17
C ALA A 573 28.71 10.87 20.28
N GLN A 574 29.53 9.93 19.80
CA GLN A 574 30.97 10.08 19.72
C GLN A 574 31.37 11.25 18.78
N TRP A 575 30.76 11.27 17.59
CA TRP A 575 31.00 12.34 16.64
C TRP A 575 30.57 13.72 17.19
N LEU A 576 29.33 13.79 17.71
CA LEU A 576 28.74 15.07 18.11
C LEU A 576 29.33 15.63 19.42
N PHE A 577 29.51 14.78 20.43
CA PHE A 577 29.87 15.23 21.77
C PHE A 577 31.34 15.07 22.12
N LEU A 578 32.04 14.13 21.48
CA LEU A 578 33.48 13.91 21.69
C LEU A 578 34.32 14.49 20.54
N HIS A 579 33.65 14.96 19.47
CA HIS A 579 34.29 15.50 18.25
C HIS A 579 35.22 14.47 17.55
N GLU A 580 34.82 13.19 17.57
CA GLU A 580 35.54 12.13 16.86
C GLU A 580 35.19 12.19 15.36
N GLU A 581 36.16 12.43 14.50
CA GLU A 581 35.94 12.44 13.03
C GLU A 581 35.57 11.06 12.49
N LYS A 582 36.06 10.00 13.09
CA LYS A 582 35.84 8.59 12.71
C LYS A 582 35.38 7.78 13.92
N PRO A 583 34.13 7.95 14.36
CA PRO A 583 33.61 7.24 15.53
C PRO A 583 33.52 5.72 15.26
N LYS A 584 33.78 4.93 16.30
CA LYS A 584 33.72 3.47 16.18
C LYS A 584 32.30 2.92 16.25
N GLY A 585 31.41 3.60 17.00
CA GLY A 585 30.08 3.10 17.30
C GLY A 585 30.09 1.83 18.16
N LEU A 586 28.93 1.19 18.26
CA LEU A 586 28.77 -0.10 18.96
C LEU A 586 28.63 -1.28 17.99
N LEU A 587 28.39 -1.01 16.71
CA LEU A 587 28.11 -2.03 15.70
C LEU A 587 29.17 -1.99 14.59
N LYS A 588 29.66 -3.16 14.20
CA LYS A 588 30.56 -3.34 13.06
C LYS A 588 29.75 -3.56 11.78
N ASP A 589 30.45 -3.56 10.62
CA ASP A 589 29.82 -4.01 9.38
C ASP A 589 29.32 -5.45 9.51
N GLY A 590 28.13 -5.73 9.00
CA GLY A 590 27.44 -7.02 9.15
C GLY A 590 26.75 -7.24 10.50
N GLU A 591 26.75 -6.24 11.40
CA GLU A 591 26.07 -6.31 12.69
C GLU A 591 24.89 -5.33 12.76
N VAL A 592 23.83 -5.76 13.44
CA VAL A 592 22.65 -4.94 13.81
C VAL A 592 22.32 -5.19 15.27
N SER A 593 21.49 -4.33 15.88
CA SER A 593 20.98 -4.56 17.22
C SER A 593 19.47 -4.31 17.26
N CYS A 594 18.72 -5.34 17.61
CA CYS A 594 17.27 -5.26 17.82
C CYS A 594 16.89 -6.06 19.06
N SER A 595 16.34 -5.39 20.07
CA SER A 595 15.96 -5.99 21.36
C SER A 595 14.86 -7.05 21.27
N LEU A 596 14.07 -7.04 20.17
CA LEU A 596 12.99 -8.00 19.94
C LEU A 596 13.47 -9.40 19.55
N PHE A 597 14.75 -9.57 19.20
CA PHE A 597 15.31 -10.84 18.75
C PHE A 597 16.47 -11.24 19.68
N LYS A 598 16.82 -12.52 19.69
CA LYS A 598 17.90 -13.03 20.53
C LYS A 598 19.28 -12.60 20.05
N ASN A 599 20.23 -12.49 20.97
CA ASN A 599 21.64 -12.27 20.66
C ASN A 599 22.20 -13.37 19.72
N ASP A 600 23.15 -13.02 18.88
CA ASP A 600 23.84 -13.90 17.90
C ASP A 600 22.92 -14.59 16.88
N LYS A 601 21.66 -14.13 16.76
CA LYS A 601 20.77 -14.55 15.68
C LYS A 601 21.10 -13.82 14.39
N GLU A 602 21.06 -14.55 13.28
CA GLU A 602 21.05 -13.94 11.95
C GLU A 602 19.65 -13.38 11.69
N LEU A 603 19.61 -12.16 11.22
CA LEU A 603 18.39 -11.44 10.85
C LEU A 603 18.49 -10.98 9.40
N ASP A 604 17.45 -11.22 8.61
CA ASP A 604 17.30 -10.69 7.28
C ASP A 604 16.46 -9.41 7.34
N LEU A 605 17.05 -8.30 6.93
CA LEU A 605 16.40 -7.00 6.88
C LEU A 605 15.90 -6.73 5.46
N ILE A 606 14.64 -6.32 5.37
CA ILE A 606 13.98 -6.03 4.09
C ILE A 606 13.19 -4.73 4.19
N ARG A 607 13.34 -3.87 3.20
CA ARG A 607 12.53 -2.64 3.09
C ARG A 607 11.62 -2.67 1.86
N SER A 608 10.48 -2.03 1.92
CA SER A 608 9.57 -1.85 0.79
C SER A 608 9.78 -0.48 0.09
N PRO A 609 9.84 -0.43 -1.24
CA PRO A 609 9.65 -1.51 -2.21
C PRO A 609 10.90 -2.38 -2.37
N HIS A 610 10.74 -3.70 -2.30
CA HIS A 610 11.80 -4.66 -2.58
C HIS A 610 11.83 -4.95 -4.09
N LEU A 611 12.76 -4.35 -4.82
CA LEU A 611 12.82 -4.35 -6.29
C LEU A 611 13.99 -5.19 -6.81
N ASN A 612 15.21 -4.81 -6.47
CA ASN A 612 16.41 -5.60 -6.70
C ASN A 612 16.48 -6.73 -5.66
N PHE A 613 17.46 -7.61 -5.75
CA PHE A 613 17.78 -8.53 -4.67
C PHE A 613 18.32 -7.70 -3.49
N SER A 614 17.56 -7.63 -2.40
CA SER A 614 17.91 -6.84 -1.22
C SER A 614 17.46 -7.57 0.06
N HIS A 615 17.97 -8.80 0.21
CA HIS A 615 17.93 -9.55 1.46
C HIS A 615 19.23 -9.27 2.21
N CYS A 616 19.19 -8.39 3.21
CA CYS A 616 20.37 -7.93 3.93
C CYS A 616 20.50 -8.68 5.25
N ILE A 617 21.36 -9.70 5.25
CA ILE A 617 21.53 -10.59 6.39
C ILE A 617 22.64 -10.10 7.29
N ASN A 618 22.31 -9.89 8.58
CA ASN A 618 23.21 -9.37 9.61
C ASN A 618 23.09 -10.16 10.90
N THR A 619 24.11 -10.11 11.73
CA THR A 619 24.12 -10.73 13.06
C THR A 619 23.54 -9.75 14.07
N ASN A 620 22.58 -10.19 14.89
CA ASN A 620 22.00 -9.40 15.98
C ASN A 620 22.96 -9.38 17.19
N VAL A 621 23.37 -8.19 17.63
CA VAL A 621 24.30 -8.00 18.75
C VAL A 621 23.55 -7.37 19.93
N LEU A 622 23.40 -8.12 21.01
CA LEU A 622 22.82 -7.68 22.28
C LEU A 622 23.79 -7.92 23.42
N ASN A 623 24.62 -6.93 23.71
CA ASN A 623 25.55 -6.91 24.85
C ASN A 623 25.14 -5.82 25.87
N ASP A 624 25.91 -5.64 26.94
CA ASP A 624 25.62 -4.67 27.99
C ASP A 624 25.63 -3.23 27.45
N ASP A 625 26.52 -2.90 26.51
CA ASP A 625 26.61 -1.58 25.90
C ASP A 625 25.42 -1.29 24.99
N THR A 626 25.05 -2.21 24.08
CA THR A 626 23.89 -2.04 23.22
C THR A 626 22.60 -1.92 24.03
N LYS A 627 22.41 -2.74 25.08
CA LYS A 627 21.25 -2.63 26.00
C LYS A 627 21.24 -1.33 26.79
N ARG A 628 22.43 -0.81 27.12
CA ARG A 628 22.57 0.45 27.85
C ARG A 628 22.25 1.66 27.03
N TRP A 629 22.68 1.70 25.76
CA TRP A 629 22.62 2.88 24.91
C TRP A 629 21.48 2.88 23.90
N PHE A 630 21.07 1.72 23.38
CA PHE A 630 19.95 1.59 22.45
C PHE A 630 18.66 1.33 23.22
N LYS A 631 17.74 2.31 23.21
CA LYS A 631 16.57 2.37 24.10
C LYS A 631 15.22 2.22 23.41
N SER A 632 15.18 1.82 22.14
CA SER A 632 13.94 1.57 21.42
C SER A 632 13.93 0.18 20.79
N ASN A 633 12.76 -0.29 20.39
CA ASN A 633 12.56 -1.59 19.73
C ASN A 633 12.88 -1.56 18.23
N GLY A 634 13.39 -0.44 17.70
CA GLY A 634 13.87 -0.36 16.33
C GLY A 634 15.10 -1.23 16.09
N VAL A 635 15.40 -1.50 14.83
CA VAL A 635 16.66 -2.15 14.44
C VAL A 635 17.74 -1.10 14.23
N TYR A 636 18.78 -1.15 15.08
CA TYR A 636 19.94 -0.28 14.98
C TYR A 636 20.92 -0.83 13.96
N THR A 637 21.42 0.04 13.08
CA THR A 637 22.32 -0.32 11.98
C THR A 637 23.69 0.31 12.14
N SER A 638 24.73 -0.39 11.74
CA SER A 638 26.12 0.10 11.81
C SER A 638 26.33 1.36 10.95
N CYS A 639 27.21 2.26 11.38
CA CYS A 639 27.69 3.38 10.58
C CYS A 639 28.81 2.99 9.60
N HIS A 640 29.23 1.73 9.59
CA HIS A 640 30.30 1.18 8.76
C HIS A 640 29.78 0.29 7.62
N THR A 641 28.47 0.30 7.35
CA THR A 641 27.82 -0.60 6.39
C THR A 641 27.29 0.11 5.15
N LEU A 642 27.23 -0.61 4.02
CA LEU A 642 26.53 -0.17 2.80
C LEU A 642 25.05 -0.60 2.75
N MET A 643 24.47 -1.01 3.87
CA MET A 643 23.10 -1.50 3.96
C MET A 643 22.07 -0.48 3.44
N SER A 644 22.30 0.83 3.65
CA SER A 644 21.41 1.88 3.14
C SER A 644 21.30 1.88 1.62
N LEU A 645 22.36 1.49 0.90
CA LEU A 645 22.32 1.32 -0.56
C LEU A 645 21.55 0.06 -0.96
N GLU A 646 21.77 -1.04 -0.25
CA GLU A 646 21.12 -2.32 -0.54
C GLU A 646 19.62 -2.26 -0.32
N LEU A 647 19.19 -1.70 0.80
CA LEU A 647 17.79 -1.55 1.18
C LEU A 647 17.16 -0.25 0.66
N MET A 648 17.98 0.69 0.16
CA MET A 648 17.54 2.00 -0.36
C MET A 648 16.70 2.78 0.66
N TYR A 649 17.13 2.85 1.93
CA TYR A 649 16.42 3.53 3.00
C TYR A 649 17.06 4.86 3.40
N ASP A 650 16.22 5.75 3.92
CA ASP A 650 16.58 6.89 4.76
C ASP A 650 16.22 6.56 6.21
N VAL A 651 16.86 7.22 7.18
CA VAL A 651 16.53 7.03 8.61
C VAL A 651 15.50 8.06 9.11
N ASP A 652 14.70 8.62 8.21
CA ASP A 652 13.70 9.65 8.49
C ASP A 652 12.33 9.09 8.96
N GLY A 653 12.28 7.80 9.29
CA GLY A 653 11.09 7.06 9.71
C GLY A 653 10.79 5.84 8.83
N ASP A 654 11.72 5.41 8.00
CA ASP A 654 11.62 4.17 7.26
C ASP A 654 11.61 2.96 8.20
N THR A 655 10.88 1.93 7.80
CA THR A 655 10.78 0.68 8.56
C THR A 655 11.33 -0.49 7.78
N SER A 656 11.99 -1.40 8.48
CA SER A 656 12.39 -2.70 7.96
C SER A 656 11.46 -3.80 8.45
N LEU A 657 11.17 -4.77 7.60
CA LEU A 657 10.71 -6.08 8.01
C LEU A 657 11.95 -6.88 8.43
N VAL A 658 12.11 -7.09 9.73
CA VAL A 658 13.20 -7.86 10.33
C VAL A 658 12.74 -9.31 10.48
N ILE A 659 13.44 -10.25 9.87
CA ILE A 659 13.06 -11.66 9.73
C ILE A 659 14.13 -12.55 10.37
N GLU A 660 13.71 -13.47 11.26
CA GLU A 660 14.56 -14.53 11.81
C GLU A 660 14.28 -15.93 11.22
N ASP A 661 13.45 -16.00 10.14
CA ASP A 661 13.10 -17.27 9.51
C ASP A 661 14.31 -17.89 8.81
N GLU A 662 14.77 -19.03 9.34
CA GLU A 662 15.97 -19.74 8.86
C GLU A 662 15.87 -20.19 7.39
N THR A 663 14.66 -20.45 6.89
CA THR A 663 14.45 -20.87 5.50
C THR A 663 14.70 -19.72 4.54
N ILE A 664 14.17 -18.53 4.85
CA ILE A 664 14.39 -17.32 4.06
C ILE A 664 15.88 -16.96 4.06
N ILE A 665 16.51 -16.92 5.23
CA ILE A 665 17.93 -16.57 5.41
C ILE A 665 18.81 -17.52 4.61
N LYS A 666 18.58 -18.84 4.71
CA LYS A 666 19.36 -19.85 3.98
C LYS A 666 19.27 -19.68 2.46
N VAL A 667 18.05 -19.51 1.93
CA VAL A 667 17.84 -19.34 0.48
C VAL A 667 18.44 -18.02 0.01
N ALA A 668 18.29 -16.95 0.77
CA ALA A 668 18.86 -15.65 0.43
C ALA A 668 20.40 -15.68 0.38
N LYS A 669 21.06 -16.33 1.33
CA LYS A 669 22.52 -16.55 1.31
C LYS A 669 22.96 -17.32 0.06
N ARG A 670 22.29 -18.44 -0.24
CA ARG A 670 22.59 -19.27 -1.42
C ARG A 670 22.52 -18.48 -2.72
N ILE A 671 21.49 -17.62 -2.89
CA ILE A 671 21.34 -16.81 -4.10
C ILE A 671 22.41 -15.71 -4.14
N ARG A 672 22.67 -15.04 -3.00
CA ARG A 672 23.71 -14.00 -2.89
C ARG A 672 25.07 -14.54 -3.30
N GLU A 673 25.45 -15.70 -2.78
CA GLU A 673 26.72 -16.36 -3.10
C GLU A 673 26.79 -16.78 -4.58
N LYS A 674 25.72 -17.40 -5.10
CA LYS A 674 25.66 -17.87 -6.49
C LYS A 674 25.91 -16.76 -7.52
N HIS A 675 25.39 -15.55 -7.27
CA HIS A 675 25.51 -14.41 -8.20
C HIS A 675 26.49 -13.35 -7.73
N ASN A 676 27.22 -13.56 -6.64
CA ASN A 676 28.13 -12.59 -6.04
C ASN A 676 27.46 -11.20 -5.88
N ILE A 677 26.25 -11.18 -5.33
CA ILE A 677 25.43 -9.96 -5.26
C ILE A 677 26.03 -8.97 -4.27
N VAL A 678 26.19 -7.74 -4.73
CA VAL A 678 26.63 -6.58 -3.96
C VAL A 678 25.59 -5.46 -4.09
N PRO A 679 25.60 -4.44 -3.20
CA PRO A 679 24.70 -3.31 -3.31
C PRO A 679 24.77 -2.60 -4.67
N LEU A 680 23.62 -2.13 -5.16
CA LEU A 680 23.52 -1.35 -6.37
C LEU A 680 23.78 0.13 -6.04
N TYR A 681 24.68 0.78 -6.77
CA TYR A 681 25.01 2.19 -6.57
C TYR A 681 24.84 3.01 -7.85
N TYR A 682 24.27 4.20 -7.72
CA TYR A 682 24.13 5.21 -8.78
C TYR A 682 23.85 6.57 -8.16
N GLN A 683 24.19 7.63 -8.84
CA GLN A 683 23.96 8.99 -8.39
C GLN A 683 22.76 9.61 -9.09
N LEU A 684 21.84 10.22 -8.35
CA LEU A 684 20.70 10.93 -8.90
C LEU A 684 20.97 12.43 -8.95
N LYS A 685 20.60 13.08 -10.08
CA LYS A 685 20.75 14.54 -10.21
C LYS A 685 19.73 15.27 -9.36
N LYS A 686 20.18 16.35 -8.71
CA LYS A 686 19.30 17.25 -7.93
C LYS A 686 18.66 18.27 -8.86
N ALA A 687 17.37 18.57 -8.64
CA ALA A 687 16.71 19.66 -9.35
C ALA A 687 17.26 21.02 -8.91
N LYS A 688 17.25 21.99 -9.83
CA LYS A 688 17.65 23.38 -9.55
C LYS A 688 16.58 24.07 -8.70
N ASP A 689 17.00 25.02 -7.88
CA ASP A 689 16.11 25.95 -7.20
C ASP A 689 15.50 26.93 -8.21
N ASP A 690 14.27 27.36 -7.98
CA ASP A 690 13.52 28.29 -8.83
C ASP A 690 12.71 29.25 -7.96
N ILE A 691 12.32 30.39 -8.51
CA ILE A 691 11.46 31.37 -7.83
C ILE A 691 10.11 30.70 -7.51
N ILE A 692 9.65 30.85 -6.29
CA ILE A 692 8.36 30.32 -5.83
C ILE A 692 7.27 31.35 -6.06
N ASN A 693 6.37 31.04 -6.98
CA ASN A 693 5.11 31.73 -7.23
C ASN A 693 4.09 30.73 -7.79
N ASN A 694 2.85 31.14 -7.96
CA ASN A 694 1.78 30.23 -8.42
C ASN A 694 2.06 29.62 -9.80
N GLU A 695 2.68 30.37 -10.71
CA GLU A 695 3.04 29.90 -12.06
C GLU A 695 4.08 28.79 -11.97
N SER A 696 5.18 29.03 -11.27
CA SER A 696 6.25 28.04 -11.09
C SER A 696 5.77 26.79 -10.35
N LEU A 697 4.90 26.95 -9.36
CA LEU A 697 4.30 25.81 -8.64
C LEU A 697 3.36 25.00 -9.54
N TYR A 698 2.54 25.66 -10.37
CA TYR A 698 1.73 24.98 -11.38
C TYR A 698 2.59 24.17 -12.33
N GLU A 699 3.64 24.76 -12.91
CA GLU A 699 4.56 24.09 -13.84
C GLU A 699 5.24 22.88 -13.17
N GLY A 700 5.68 23.02 -11.93
CA GLY A 700 6.29 21.94 -11.15
C GLY A 700 5.35 20.77 -10.95
N MET A 701 4.07 21.03 -10.61
CA MET A 701 3.05 19.99 -10.45
C MET A 701 2.71 19.32 -11.77
N ILE A 702 2.48 20.07 -12.86
CA ILE A 702 2.14 19.50 -14.17
C ILE A 702 3.29 18.64 -14.69
N SER A 703 4.53 19.10 -14.56
CA SER A 703 5.70 18.33 -14.92
C SER A 703 5.76 17.02 -14.13
N ALA A 704 5.53 17.08 -12.84
CA ALA A 704 5.51 15.90 -11.97
C ALA A 704 4.39 14.91 -12.34
N TYR A 705 3.24 15.38 -12.80
CA TYR A 705 2.11 14.53 -13.24
C TYR A 705 2.46 13.67 -14.47
N SER A 706 3.45 14.07 -15.25
CA SER A 706 3.98 13.32 -16.41
C SER A 706 5.08 12.32 -16.03
N GLY A 707 5.50 12.26 -14.77
CA GLY A 707 6.70 11.57 -14.28
C GLY A 707 6.74 10.05 -14.52
N GLY A 708 5.61 9.42 -14.76
CA GLY A 708 5.49 7.98 -14.95
C GLY A 708 4.77 7.30 -13.78
N ASN A 709 4.57 6.00 -13.93
CA ASN A 709 3.81 5.20 -12.97
C ASN A 709 4.76 4.24 -12.25
N ILE A 710 5.06 4.52 -10.99
CA ILE A 710 5.89 3.67 -10.10
C ILE A 710 5.39 2.21 -10.14
N GLY A 711 4.06 2.01 -10.08
CA GLY A 711 3.47 0.68 -10.11
C GLY A 711 3.69 -0.07 -11.43
N GLU A 712 3.85 0.61 -12.56
CA GLU A 712 4.15 -0.03 -13.85
C GLU A 712 5.61 -0.49 -13.90
N VAL A 713 6.55 0.33 -13.41
CA VAL A 713 7.96 -0.05 -13.33
C VAL A 713 8.14 -1.22 -12.36
N SER A 714 7.58 -1.14 -11.15
CA SER A 714 7.60 -2.22 -10.17
C SER A 714 6.95 -3.52 -10.72
N ASN A 715 5.83 -3.42 -11.45
CA ASN A 715 5.23 -4.58 -12.11
C ASN A 715 6.13 -5.15 -13.22
N SER A 716 6.93 -4.33 -13.88
CA SER A 716 7.89 -4.79 -14.89
C SER A 716 9.02 -5.62 -14.27
N ILE A 717 9.55 -5.19 -13.13
CA ILE A 717 10.49 -5.98 -12.32
C ILE A 717 9.86 -7.30 -11.87
N THR A 718 8.61 -7.25 -11.40
CA THR A 718 7.86 -8.45 -10.99
C THR A 718 7.66 -9.44 -12.14
N LYS A 719 7.49 -8.97 -13.38
CA LYS A 719 7.42 -9.85 -14.57
C LYS A 719 8.74 -10.61 -14.78
N ILE A 720 9.88 -9.96 -14.54
CA ILE A 720 11.21 -10.56 -14.69
C ILE A 720 11.43 -11.62 -13.61
N TRP A 721 11.28 -11.28 -12.33
CA TRP A 721 11.42 -12.22 -11.23
C TRP A 721 10.53 -13.48 -11.37
N ASN A 722 9.39 -13.35 -12.02
CA ASN A 722 8.43 -14.44 -12.22
C ASN A 722 8.45 -15.01 -13.65
N ASN A 723 9.55 -14.85 -14.40
CA ASN A 723 9.67 -15.37 -15.77
C ASN A 723 9.96 -16.89 -15.84
N GLY A 724 10.30 -17.51 -14.71
CA GLY A 724 10.61 -18.96 -14.63
C GLY A 724 12.10 -19.31 -14.69
N SER A 725 12.95 -18.42 -15.19
CA SER A 725 14.41 -18.51 -15.15
C SER A 725 15.00 -17.12 -14.90
N ILE A 726 16.07 -17.06 -14.08
CA ILE A 726 16.80 -15.84 -13.77
C ILE A 726 18.25 -16.08 -14.11
N GLY A 727 18.77 -15.30 -15.04
CA GLY A 727 20.17 -15.26 -15.46
C GLY A 727 20.73 -13.83 -15.38
N ASP A 728 21.92 -13.62 -15.93
CA ASP A 728 22.63 -12.34 -15.85
C ASP A 728 21.92 -11.20 -16.58
N ASP A 729 21.26 -11.50 -17.71
CA ASP A 729 20.48 -10.49 -18.45
C ASP A 729 19.22 -10.08 -17.69
N GLU A 730 18.52 -11.02 -17.01
CA GLU A 730 17.41 -10.74 -16.12
C GLU A 730 17.83 -9.87 -14.93
N LEU A 731 18.93 -10.21 -14.25
CA LEU A 731 19.48 -9.42 -13.14
C LEU A 731 19.89 -8.04 -13.61
N ARG A 732 20.49 -7.92 -14.79
CA ARG A 732 20.86 -6.65 -15.41
C ARG A 732 19.63 -5.79 -15.70
N ALA A 733 18.58 -6.37 -16.28
CA ALA A 733 17.33 -5.67 -16.54
C ALA A 733 16.65 -5.20 -15.24
N ILE A 734 16.69 -6.02 -14.18
CA ILE A 734 16.19 -5.66 -12.84
C ILE A 734 16.96 -4.46 -12.28
N SER A 735 18.30 -4.44 -12.38
CA SER A 735 19.14 -3.34 -11.91
C SER A 735 18.78 -2.03 -12.60
N TYR A 736 18.62 -2.03 -13.93
CA TYR A 736 18.20 -0.86 -14.69
C TYR A 736 16.79 -0.37 -14.33
N LEU A 737 15.86 -1.30 -14.18
CA LEU A 737 14.48 -0.96 -13.80
C LEU A 737 14.39 -0.48 -12.34
N THR A 738 15.29 -0.95 -11.46
CA THR A 738 15.38 -0.47 -10.08
C THR A 738 15.82 0.99 -10.04
N LEU A 739 16.89 1.35 -10.78
CA LEU A 739 17.30 2.75 -10.97
C LEU A 739 16.12 3.56 -11.54
N ASN A 740 15.49 3.10 -12.61
CA ASN A 740 14.36 3.80 -13.22
C ASN A 740 13.18 3.96 -12.24
N ASN A 741 12.91 2.97 -11.39
CA ASN A 741 11.85 3.08 -10.38
C ASN A 741 12.16 4.19 -9.36
N ASN A 742 13.41 4.29 -8.88
CA ASN A 742 13.84 5.33 -7.96
C ASN A 742 13.81 6.72 -8.61
N VAL A 743 14.23 6.80 -9.87
CA VAL A 743 14.05 8.03 -10.67
C VAL A 743 12.58 8.45 -10.75
N VAL A 744 11.64 7.51 -10.99
CA VAL A 744 10.20 7.80 -11.06
C VAL A 744 9.65 8.18 -9.68
N ILE A 745 10.13 7.57 -8.60
CA ILE A 745 9.75 7.94 -7.22
C ILE A 745 10.15 9.39 -6.92
N ASP A 746 11.38 9.76 -7.26
CA ASP A 746 11.90 11.09 -6.98
C ASP A 746 11.57 12.12 -8.07
N TYR A 747 11.03 11.71 -9.21
CA TYR A 747 10.69 12.60 -10.30
C TYR A 747 9.75 13.74 -9.87
N ALA A 748 8.84 13.46 -8.94
CA ALA A 748 7.98 14.50 -8.37
C ALA A 748 8.76 15.63 -7.68
N LYS A 749 10.01 15.39 -7.28
CA LYS A 749 10.90 16.36 -6.63
C LYS A 749 12.00 16.86 -7.56
N THR A 750 12.54 15.99 -8.42
CA THR A 750 13.74 16.27 -9.23
C THR A 750 13.42 16.77 -10.62
N LEU A 751 12.28 16.37 -11.19
CA LEU A 751 11.86 16.61 -12.59
C LEU A 751 12.92 16.15 -13.62
N TRP A 752 13.73 15.17 -13.26
CA TRP A 752 14.82 14.67 -14.07
C TRP A 752 14.71 13.16 -14.31
N LYS A 753 15.09 12.74 -15.53
CA LYS A 753 15.24 11.33 -15.92
C LYS A 753 16.51 11.14 -16.74
N PRO A 754 17.25 10.03 -16.58
CA PRO A 754 18.36 9.71 -17.47
C PRO A 754 17.82 9.39 -18.88
N GLN A 755 18.68 9.65 -19.87
CA GLN A 755 18.37 9.28 -21.26
C GLN A 755 18.64 7.79 -21.48
N THR A 756 17.79 7.15 -22.29
CA THR A 756 17.95 5.76 -22.73
C THR A 756 18.27 5.71 -24.21
N SER A 757 19.07 4.72 -24.63
CA SER A 757 19.29 4.41 -26.04
C SER A 757 18.13 3.61 -26.63
N LYS A 758 18.03 3.51 -27.93
CA LYS A 758 17.04 2.64 -28.61
C LYS A 758 17.26 1.17 -28.26
N GLU A 759 18.49 0.76 -28.16
CA GLU A 759 18.93 -0.59 -27.80
C GLU A 759 18.53 -0.92 -26.34
N MET A 760 18.70 0.04 -25.44
CA MET A 760 18.26 -0.07 -24.04
C MET A 760 16.73 -0.26 -23.96
N ASP A 761 15.98 0.54 -24.68
CA ASP A 761 14.53 0.43 -24.71
C ASP A 761 14.07 -0.91 -25.31
N ALA A 762 14.75 -1.40 -26.37
CA ALA A 762 14.49 -2.70 -26.97
C ALA A 762 14.82 -3.86 -26.02
N PHE A 763 15.97 -3.78 -25.33
CA PHE A 763 16.38 -4.75 -24.31
C PHE A 763 15.33 -4.84 -23.17
N LEU A 764 14.94 -3.74 -22.60
CA LEU A 764 13.94 -3.73 -21.53
C LEU A 764 12.56 -4.18 -22.02
N LYS A 765 12.18 -3.89 -23.27
CA LYS A 765 10.88 -4.25 -23.84
C LYS A 765 10.67 -5.76 -23.96
N GLN A 766 11.73 -6.56 -24.07
CA GLN A 766 11.66 -8.03 -24.08
C GLN A 766 10.97 -8.56 -22.81
N TYR A 767 11.19 -7.89 -21.68
CA TYR A 767 10.64 -8.26 -20.38
C TYR A 767 9.37 -7.48 -20.07
N THR A 768 9.39 -6.17 -20.24
CA THR A 768 8.28 -5.29 -19.86
C THR A 768 7.04 -5.49 -20.74
N GLY A 769 7.22 -5.96 -21.99
CA GLY A 769 6.14 -6.27 -22.93
C GLY A 769 5.29 -7.50 -22.55
N LYS A 770 5.80 -8.39 -21.69
CA LYS A 770 5.07 -9.59 -21.23
C LYS A 770 3.83 -9.22 -20.41
N LYS A 771 2.87 -10.15 -20.35
CA LYS A 771 1.73 -10.01 -19.43
C LYS A 771 2.19 -10.11 -17.98
N LEU A 772 1.31 -9.73 -17.05
CA LEU A 772 1.57 -9.89 -15.61
C LEU A 772 1.62 -11.38 -15.24
N PRO A 773 2.41 -11.78 -14.22
CA PRO A 773 2.45 -13.15 -13.74
C PRO A 773 1.08 -13.67 -13.31
N HIS A 774 0.88 -14.99 -13.33
CA HIS A 774 -0.41 -15.62 -13.06
C HIS A 774 -1.01 -15.23 -11.71
N PHE A 775 -0.21 -15.12 -10.65
CA PHE A 775 -0.71 -14.84 -9.30
C PHE A 775 -1.47 -13.50 -9.18
N PHE A 776 -1.39 -12.60 -10.17
CA PHE A 776 -2.21 -11.37 -10.20
C PHE A 776 -3.72 -11.63 -10.29
N VAL A 777 -4.15 -12.85 -10.61
CA VAL A 777 -5.57 -13.24 -10.52
C VAL A 777 -6.08 -13.25 -9.06
N TYR A 778 -5.19 -13.36 -8.08
CA TYR A 778 -5.51 -13.40 -6.66
C TYR A 778 -5.46 -12.02 -5.99
N ILE A 779 -4.77 -11.03 -6.57
CA ILE A 779 -4.63 -9.70 -5.97
C ILE A 779 -5.93 -8.92 -6.11
N LYS A 780 -6.58 -8.59 -4.98
CA LYS A 780 -7.94 -8.01 -4.92
C LYS A 780 -8.08 -6.73 -5.73
N ASP A 781 -7.18 -5.77 -5.54
CA ASP A 781 -7.26 -4.43 -6.16
C ASP A 781 -6.80 -4.41 -7.62
N LYS A 782 -6.07 -5.44 -8.03
CA LYS A 782 -5.51 -5.61 -9.37
C LYS A 782 -6.02 -6.88 -10.05
N LYS A 783 -7.12 -7.45 -9.55
CA LYS A 783 -7.65 -8.75 -10.00
C LYS A 783 -7.78 -8.80 -11.51
N LYS A 784 -6.88 -9.51 -12.14
CA LYS A 784 -6.88 -9.72 -13.59
C LYS A 784 -7.66 -10.98 -13.92
N LYS A 785 -8.23 -11.01 -15.12
CA LYS A 785 -8.81 -12.24 -15.67
C LYS A 785 -7.68 -13.14 -16.18
N GLU A 786 -7.89 -14.46 -16.22
CA GLU A 786 -6.84 -15.41 -16.62
C GLU A 786 -6.24 -15.10 -18.01
N HIS A 787 -7.04 -14.64 -18.98
CA HIS A 787 -6.54 -14.25 -20.31
C HIS A 787 -5.65 -12.99 -20.30
N GLN A 788 -5.61 -12.23 -19.21
CA GLN A 788 -4.83 -10.99 -19.04
C GLN A 788 -3.49 -11.22 -18.34
N VAL A 789 -3.21 -12.42 -17.91
CA VAL A 789 -1.98 -12.82 -17.22
C VAL A 789 -1.25 -13.90 -18.00
N GLU A 790 0.01 -14.14 -17.66
CA GLU A 790 0.78 -15.29 -18.18
C GLU A 790 0.20 -16.63 -17.68
N LYS A 791 0.53 -17.71 -18.37
CA LYS A 791 0.24 -19.07 -17.88
C LYS A 791 1.02 -19.31 -16.58
N VAL A 792 0.50 -20.22 -15.76
CA VAL A 792 1.22 -20.67 -14.55
C VAL A 792 2.55 -21.28 -14.95
N ASN A 793 3.61 -20.84 -14.28
CA ASN A 793 4.97 -21.36 -14.43
C ASN A 793 5.56 -21.78 -13.08
N ASN A 794 6.80 -22.23 -13.05
CA ASN A 794 7.48 -22.72 -11.86
C ASN A 794 8.12 -21.61 -10.99
N SER A 795 7.77 -20.33 -11.19
CA SER A 795 8.25 -19.28 -10.30
C SER A 795 7.69 -19.47 -8.88
N VAL A 796 8.44 -19.00 -7.88
CA VAL A 796 8.11 -19.20 -6.45
C VAL A 796 6.67 -18.78 -6.14
N ILE A 797 6.26 -17.58 -6.56
CA ILE A 797 4.92 -17.08 -6.24
C ILE A 797 3.83 -17.85 -6.98
N ASN A 798 4.06 -18.29 -8.21
CA ASN A 798 3.05 -19.08 -8.94
C ASN A 798 2.86 -20.48 -8.36
N ARG A 799 3.91 -21.10 -7.79
CA ARG A 799 3.82 -22.40 -7.11
C ARG A 799 2.97 -22.36 -5.84
N LEU A 800 2.84 -21.20 -5.18
CA LEU A 800 1.94 -21.04 -4.04
C LEU A 800 0.47 -21.41 -4.36
N LYS A 801 0.06 -21.34 -5.63
CA LYS A 801 -1.25 -21.83 -6.08
C LYS A 801 -1.51 -23.28 -5.62
N TYR A 802 -0.49 -24.12 -5.63
CA TYR A 802 -0.57 -25.56 -5.35
C TYR A 802 -0.16 -25.90 -3.92
N LEU A 803 0.77 -25.16 -3.33
CA LEU A 803 1.36 -25.43 -2.01
C LEU A 803 0.53 -24.86 -0.84
N VAL A 804 -0.27 -23.84 -1.11
CA VAL A 804 -1.17 -23.28 -0.09
C VAL A 804 -2.36 -24.19 0.14
N SER A 805 -2.53 -24.64 1.38
CA SER A 805 -3.64 -25.49 1.80
C SER A 805 -5.00 -24.84 1.55
N ASN A 806 -5.96 -25.64 1.09
CA ASN A 806 -7.32 -25.18 0.84
C ASN A 806 -8.37 -26.24 1.23
N PRO A 807 -8.40 -26.69 2.49
CA PRO A 807 -9.32 -27.73 2.94
C PRO A 807 -10.78 -27.25 2.92
N ARG A 808 -11.71 -28.19 2.94
CA ARG A 808 -13.11 -27.86 3.22
C ARG A 808 -13.24 -27.51 4.70
N ILE A 809 -13.83 -26.36 5.02
CA ILE A 809 -14.04 -25.96 6.42
C ILE A 809 -15.24 -26.70 7.00
N THR A 810 -15.02 -27.29 8.16
CA THR A 810 -16.06 -27.69 9.13
C THR A 810 -15.72 -27.05 10.46
N VAL A 811 -16.71 -26.53 11.17
CA VAL A 811 -16.52 -26.11 12.56
C VAL A 811 -16.54 -27.39 13.41
N THR A 812 -15.38 -27.75 13.95
CA THR A 812 -15.18 -28.98 14.74
C THR A 812 -15.00 -28.70 16.23
N ALA A 813 -14.95 -27.42 16.62
CA ALA A 813 -14.76 -27.00 17.99
C ALA A 813 -15.91 -27.49 18.88
N GLN A 814 -15.63 -28.53 19.68
CA GLN A 814 -16.60 -29.13 20.62
C GLN A 814 -16.91 -28.22 21.81
N ASN A 815 -16.06 -27.24 22.08
CA ASN A 815 -16.19 -26.31 23.20
C ASN A 815 -17.04 -25.06 22.93
N CYS A 816 -17.80 -25.06 21.81
CA CYS A 816 -18.64 -23.92 21.43
C CYS A 816 -20.04 -23.93 22.04
N GLY A 817 -20.43 -24.98 22.75
CA GLY A 817 -21.77 -25.12 23.30
C GLY A 817 -22.86 -25.37 22.22
N ILE A 818 -24.12 -25.23 22.62
CA ILE A 818 -25.28 -25.40 21.74
C ILE A 818 -25.92 -24.03 21.50
N PHE A 819 -26.01 -23.66 20.24
CA PHE A 819 -26.69 -22.42 19.87
C PHE A 819 -28.20 -22.59 19.80
N ASP A 820 -28.93 -21.75 20.56
CA ASP A 820 -30.37 -21.62 20.47
C ASP A 820 -30.73 -20.18 20.12
N TYR A 821 -31.31 -19.96 18.94
CA TYR A 821 -31.68 -18.64 18.46
C TYR A 821 -32.73 -17.94 19.36
N LYS A 822 -33.47 -18.68 20.17
CA LYS A 822 -34.46 -18.14 21.11
C LYS A 822 -33.80 -17.20 22.14
N ASN A 823 -32.51 -17.36 22.42
CA ASN A 823 -31.77 -16.44 23.28
C ASN A 823 -31.52 -15.06 22.66
N LEU A 824 -31.78 -14.90 21.36
CA LEU A 824 -31.75 -13.61 20.64
C LEU A 824 -33.09 -12.88 20.66
N LEU A 825 -34.17 -13.53 21.16
CA LEU A 825 -35.54 -13.02 21.18
C LEU A 825 -35.90 -12.47 22.57
N HIS A 826 -36.68 -11.39 22.61
CA HIS A 826 -37.37 -10.96 23.82
C HIS A 826 -38.57 -11.87 24.08
N ASP A 827 -39.47 -12.01 23.08
CA ASP A 827 -40.57 -12.98 23.13
C ASP A 827 -40.21 -14.29 22.41
N LYS A 828 -39.93 -15.33 23.19
CA LYS A 828 -39.53 -16.64 22.65
C LYS A 828 -40.67 -17.34 21.89
N ASN A 829 -41.91 -16.88 22.04
CA ASN A 829 -43.11 -17.44 21.40
C ASN A 829 -43.65 -16.60 20.24
N ILE A 830 -42.90 -15.58 19.80
CA ILE A 830 -43.30 -14.67 18.73
C ILE A 830 -43.92 -15.43 17.54
N ASN A 831 -45.03 -14.92 16.98
CA ASN A 831 -45.73 -15.55 15.84
C ASN A 831 -45.50 -14.75 14.54
N ASN A 832 -44.74 -15.31 13.62
CA ASN A 832 -44.45 -14.69 12.32
C ASN A 832 -45.59 -14.90 11.27
N LYS A 833 -46.67 -15.62 11.61
CA LYS A 833 -47.77 -15.85 10.67
C LYS A 833 -48.83 -14.73 10.68
N THR A 834 -48.72 -13.77 11.59
CA THR A 834 -49.61 -12.58 11.61
C THR A 834 -49.35 -11.71 10.37
N GLU A 835 -50.40 -11.02 9.91
CA GLU A 835 -50.36 -10.12 8.76
C GLU A 835 -49.27 -9.05 8.95
N LEU A 836 -49.23 -8.39 10.10
CA LEU A 836 -48.22 -7.39 10.44
C LEU A 836 -46.80 -7.96 10.37
N ALA A 837 -46.54 -9.16 10.92
CA ALA A 837 -45.24 -9.78 10.88
C ALA A 837 -44.81 -10.10 9.43
N GLN A 838 -45.73 -10.56 8.58
CA GLN A 838 -45.47 -10.82 7.16
C GLN A 838 -45.14 -9.53 6.38
N ASP A 839 -45.83 -8.43 6.68
CA ASP A 839 -45.55 -7.12 6.06
C ASP A 839 -44.19 -6.58 6.48
N ILE A 840 -43.81 -6.70 7.76
CA ILE A 840 -42.45 -6.36 8.24
C ILE A 840 -41.40 -7.15 7.47
N ILE A 841 -41.56 -8.47 7.37
CA ILE A 841 -40.63 -9.35 6.66
C ILE A 841 -40.54 -8.97 5.17
N LYS A 842 -41.67 -8.73 4.52
CA LYS A 842 -41.76 -8.34 3.11
C LYS A 842 -41.04 -7.02 2.83
N LYS A 843 -41.31 -6.01 3.67
CA LYS A 843 -40.67 -4.69 3.57
C LYS A 843 -39.17 -4.78 3.80
N PHE A 844 -38.72 -5.51 4.83
CA PHE A 844 -37.31 -5.71 5.10
C PHE A 844 -36.58 -6.38 3.90
N LYS A 845 -37.15 -7.42 3.32
CA LYS A 845 -36.62 -8.09 2.12
C LYS A 845 -36.48 -7.12 0.96
N TYR A 846 -37.51 -6.32 0.70
CA TYR A 846 -37.51 -5.36 -0.39
C TYR A 846 -36.43 -4.31 -0.21
N ILE A 847 -36.32 -3.69 0.96
CA ILE A 847 -35.33 -2.66 1.24
C ILE A 847 -33.93 -3.24 1.23
N ASN A 848 -33.72 -4.40 1.85
CA ASN A 848 -32.41 -5.06 1.87
C ASN A 848 -31.91 -5.43 0.44
N ALA A 849 -32.80 -5.89 -0.45
CA ALA A 849 -32.47 -6.17 -1.85
C ALA A 849 -32.08 -4.90 -2.62
N ASN A 850 -32.67 -3.77 -2.27
CA ASN A 850 -32.53 -2.49 -2.95
C ASN A 850 -31.63 -1.47 -2.22
N LYS A 851 -31.00 -1.85 -1.10
CA LYS A 851 -30.23 -0.94 -0.24
C LYS A 851 -29.11 -0.17 -0.96
N LYS A 852 -28.57 -0.69 -2.07
CA LYS A 852 -27.58 -0.01 -2.90
C LYS A 852 -28.11 1.25 -3.61
N TYR A 853 -29.43 1.38 -3.71
CA TYR A 853 -30.11 2.52 -4.35
C TYR A 853 -30.62 3.55 -3.35
N ILE A 854 -30.46 3.33 -2.03
CA ILE A 854 -30.82 4.30 -1.00
C ILE A 854 -29.94 5.54 -1.20
N LYS A 855 -30.56 6.67 -1.53
CA LYS A 855 -29.92 7.98 -1.64
C LYS A 855 -29.70 8.52 -0.23
N ARG A 856 -28.57 9.17 0.00
CA ARG A 856 -28.19 9.78 1.28
C ARG A 856 -28.40 11.28 1.26
N ASP A 857 -28.59 11.86 2.44
CA ASP A 857 -28.22 13.24 2.71
C ASP A 857 -26.72 13.32 2.99
N ASP A 858 -26.10 14.43 2.64
CA ASP A 858 -24.65 14.57 2.41
C ASP A 858 -23.79 14.62 3.68
N THR A 859 -24.38 14.47 4.87
CA THR A 859 -23.73 14.73 6.17
C THR A 859 -23.42 13.47 7.01
N GLU A 860 -23.87 12.26 6.64
CA GLU A 860 -23.70 11.06 7.46
C GLU A 860 -22.85 9.96 6.78
N ASP A 861 -22.23 9.10 7.60
CA ASP A 861 -21.56 7.89 7.10
C ASP A 861 -22.52 7.00 6.32
N LYS A 862 -22.09 6.50 5.18
CA LYS A 862 -22.94 5.70 4.26
C LYS A 862 -23.55 4.48 4.90
N HIS A 863 -22.78 3.84 5.74
CA HIS A 863 -23.19 2.58 6.35
C HIS A 863 -24.20 2.85 7.43
N ASP A 864 -23.96 3.85 8.25
CA ASP A 864 -24.82 4.24 9.36
C ASP A 864 -26.16 4.81 8.86
N TYR A 865 -26.12 5.73 7.89
CA TYR A 865 -27.33 6.27 7.26
C TYR A 865 -28.21 5.16 6.66
N THR A 866 -27.61 4.21 5.93
CA THR A 866 -28.37 3.12 5.31
C THR A 866 -29.08 2.27 6.37
N ASN A 867 -28.42 1.98 7.48
CA ASN A 867 -29.01 1.17 8.56
C ASN A 867 -30.07 1.94 9.33
N LYS A 868 -29.86 3.21 9.63
CA LYS A 868 -30.88 4.11 10.21
C LYS A 868 -32.11 4.23 9.30
N PHE A 869 -31.89 4.40 7.99
CA PHE A 869 -32.97 4.45 7.01
C PHE A 869 -33.76 3.14 6.99
N ILE A 870 -33.12 1.97 6.95
CA ILE A 870 -33.76 0.67 6.98
C ILE A 870 -34.64 0.55 8.25
N ARG A 871 -34.06 0.88 9.41
CA ARG A 871 -34.73 0.85 10.71
C ARG A 871 -35.97 1.76 10.72
N LYS A 872 -35.81 3.02 10.29
CA LYS A 872 -36.92 4.01 10.19
C LYS A 872 -38.05 3.50 9.29
N GLU A 873 -37.71 3.01 8.12
CA GLU A 873 -38.70 2.49 7.16
C GLU A 873 -39.45 1.27 7.67
N ILE A 874 -38.79 0.39 8.41
CA ILE A 874 -39.49 -0.77 9.00
C ILE A 874 -40.35 -0.35 10.18
N LEU A 875 -39.84 0.55 11.05
CA LEU A 875 -40.61 1.06 12.19
C LEU A 875 -41.83 1.90 11.77
N SER A 876 -41.91 2.37 10.52
CA SER A 876 -43.13 3.00 10.02
C SER A 876 -44.33 2.03 9.89
N LEU A 877 -44.11 0.71 9.91
CA LEU A 877 -45.17 -0.31 9.96
C LEU A 877 -45.56 -0.66 11.39
N CYS A 878 -44.59 -0.61 12.30
CA CYS A 878 -44.83 -0.93 13.72
C CYS A 878 -43.76 -0.22 14.57
N ASN A 879 -44.23 0.66 15.48
CA ASN A 879 -43.33 1.44 16.35
C ASN A 879 -42.65 0.61 17.45
N ASP A 880 -43.14 -0.60 17.72
CA ASP A 880 -42.48 -1.52 18.68
C ASP A 880 -41.26 -2.16 18.08
N ILE A 881 -40.11 -1.57 18.41
CA ILE A 881 -38.79 -2.02 17.89
C ILE A 881 -38.43 -3.42 18.38
N VAL A 882 -38.87 -3.79 19.59
CA VAL A 882 -38.57 -5.12 20.17
C VAL A 882 -39.36 -6.19 19.41
N TYR A 883 -40.66 -5.96 19.19
CA TYR A 883 -41.49 -6.83 18.38
C TYR A 883 -40.95 -7.00 16.95
N VAL A 884 -40.62 -5.87 16.31
CA VAL A 884 -40.02 -5.88 14.95
C VAL A 884 -38.75 -6.70 14.92
N THR A 885 -37.85 -6.53 15.91
CA THR A 885 -36.62 -7.27 16.01
C THR A 885 -36.85 -8.77 16.17
N ASP A 886 -37.76 -9.16 17.05
CA ASP A 886 -38.10 -10.57 17.27
C ASP A 886 -38.66 -11.22 15.99
N VAL A 887 -39.57 -10.54 15.27
CA VAL A 887 -40.07 -11.01 13.96
C VAL A 887 -38.94 -11.28 12.99
N LEU A 888 -37.99 -10.34 12.86
CA LEU A 888 -36.86 -10.44 11.92
C LEU A 888 -35.87 -11.50 12.36
N VAL A 889 -35.58 -11.60 13.65
CA VAL A 889 -34.70 -12.65 14.22
C VAL A 889 -35.31 -14.03 13.93
N LYS A 890 -36.54 -14.27 14.30
CA LYS A 890 -37.21 -15.56 14.01
C LYS A 890 -37.23 -15.87 12.52
N TYR A 891 -37.49 -14.87 11.67
CA TYR A 891 -37.47 -15.08 10.23
C TYR A 891 -36.08 -15.53 9.75
N HIS A 892 -35.00 -14.87 10.16
CA HIS A 892 -33.65 -15.13 9.67
C HIS A 892 -32.99 -16.35 10.32
N TYR A 893 -33.36 -16.74 11.52
CA TYR A 893 -32.74 -17.84 12.26
C TYR A 893 -33.57 -19.12 12.25
N ASN A 894 -34.89 -19.05 12.12
CA ASN A 894 -35.76 -20.22 12.16
C ASN A 894 -36.54 -20.42 10.84
N ASP A 895 -37.34 -19.47 10.41
CA ASP A 895 -38.28 -19.66 9.27
C ASP A 895 -37.52 -19.78 7.94
N LYS A 896 -36.45 -19.01 7.76
CA LYS A 896 -35.55 -19.04 6.63
C LYS A 896 -34.11 -18.94 7.11
N VAL A 897 -33.51 -20.02 7.51
CA VAL A 897 -32.13 -20.02 7.99
C VAL A 897 -31.18 -19.34 6.99
N SER A 898 -30.95 -18.02 7.21
CA SER A 898 -30.21 -17.17 6.27
C SER A 898 -28.73 -17.30 6.48
N LYS A 899 -27.95 -17.42 5.38
CA LYS A 899 -26.47 -17.41 5.43
C LYS A 899 -25.90 -16.02 5.60
N ASN A 900 -26.66 -14.97 5.25
CA ASN A 900 -26.23 -13.58 5.40
C ASN A 900 -27.24 -12.84 6.27
N LYS A 901 -26.82 -12.46 7.46
CA LYS A 901 -27.62 -11.75 8.46
C LYS A 901 -27.06 -10.35 8.75
N ARG A 902 -26.11 -9.86 7.93
CA ARG A 902 -25.41 -8.60 8.18
C ARG A 902 -26.38 -7.42 8.37
N THR A 903 -27.35 -7.25 7.47
CA THR A 903 -28.30 -6.12 7.56
C THR A 903 -29.17 -6.17 8.81
N LEU A 904 -29.54 -7.37 9.28
CA LEU A 904 -30.26 -7.54 10.54
C LEU A 904 -29.41 -7.04 11.72
N TRP A 905 -28.15 -7.48 11.81
CA TRP A 905 -27.24 -7.08 12.87
C TRP A 905 -26.84 -5.60 12.81
N ASP A 906 -26.65 -5.07 11.61
CA ASP A 906 -26.28 -3.66 11.42
C ASP A 906 -27.46 -2.71 11.79
N ALA A 907 -28.71 -3.11 11.55
CA ALA A 907 -29.89 -2.26 11.78
C ALA A 907 -30.58 -2.48 13.14
N PHE A 908 -30.51 -3.68 13.72
CA PHE A 908 -31.25 -4.08 14.93
C PHE A 908 -30.39 -4.81 15.96
N GLY A 909 -29.07 -4.80 15.78
CA GLY A 909 -28.13 -5.55 16.62
C GLY A 909 -28.09 -5.07 18.07
N ASP A 910 -28.33 -3.79 18.34
CA ASP A 910 -28.44 -3.22 19.67
C ASP A 910 -29.56 -3.91 20.49
N ILE A 911 -30.74 -4.08 19.90
CA ILE A 911 -31.87 -4.75 20.55
C ILE A 911 -31.58 -6.25 20.76
N ILE A 912 -30.93 -6.89 19.77
CA ILE A 912 -30.56 -8.30 19.89
C ILE A 912 -29.54 -8.49 21.02
N VAL A 913 -28.55 -7.59 21.17
CA VAL A 913 -27.61 -7.64 22.28
C VAL A 913 -28.29 -7.50 23.64
N GLU A 914 -29.25 -6.57 23.77
CA GLU A 914 -30.03 -6.44 25.03
C GLU A 914 -30.87 -7.69 25.31
N ASN A 915 -31.49 -8.30 24.30
CA ASN A 915 -32.23 -9.57 24.47
C ASN A 915 -31.29 -10.69 24.96
N ILE A 916 -30.06 -10.77 24.43
CA ILE A 916 -29.06 -11.74 24.89
C ILE A 916 -28.72 -11.49 26.36
N LYS A 917 -28.47 -10.23 26.76
CA LYS A 917 -28.19 -9.88 28.16
C LYS A 917 -29.30 -10.30 29.11
N GLY A 918 -30.57 -10.20 28.68
CA GLY A 918 -31.71 -10.64 29.46
C GLY A 918 -31.90 -12.16 29.51
N ASN A 919 -31.46 -12.89 28.49
CA ASN A 919 -31.69 -14.34 28.35
C ASN A 919 -30.52 -15.22 28.82
N ILE A 920 -29.31 -14.65 28.90
CA ILE A 920 -28.09 -15.38 29.27
C ILE A 920 -27.64 -14.92 30.67
N ASP A 921 -27.33 -15.87 31.55
CA ASP A 921 -26.69 -15.51 32.80
C ASP A 921 -25.23 -15.10 32.59
N LEU A 922 -24.99 -13.81 32.70
CA LEU A 922 -23.68 -13.19 32.51
C LEU A 922 -22.64 -13.61 33.58
N ASN A 923 -23.06 -14.24 34.68
CA ASN A 923 -22.17 -14.83 35.66
C ASN A 923 -21.64 -16.20 35.25
N THR A 924 -21.96 -16.66 34.04
CA THR A 924 -21.49 -17.92 33.50
C THR A 924 -20.46 -17.73 32.39
N VAL A 925 -19.61 -18.74 32.21
CA VAL A 925 -18.65 -18.88 31.10
C VAL A 925 -18.76 -20.30 30.53
N LEU A 926 -18.30 -20.49 29.30
CA LEU A 926 -18.24 -21.82 28.71
C LEU A 926 -16.99 -22.56 29.17
N CYS A 927 -17.16 -23.82 29.58
CA CYS A 927 -16.06 -24.75 29.82
C CYS A 927 -15.16 -24.84 28.59
N ASP A 928 -13.86 -24.71 28.74
CA ASP A 928 -12.89 -24.69 27.62
C ASP A 928 -12.77 -26.05 26.90
N ARG A 929 -13.25 -27.13 27.52
CA ARG A 929 -13.19 -28.46 26.93
C ARG A 929 -14.54 -28.90 26.32
N CYS A 930 -15.65 -28.80 27.06
CA CYS A 930 -16.94 -29.37 26.63
C CYS A 930 -17.98 -28.32 26.22
N GLY A 931 -17.70 -27.01 26.39
CA GLY A 931 -18.65 -25.96 26.04
C GLY A 931 -19.88 -25.85 26.97
N LYS A 932 -19.95 -26.60 28.08
CA LYS A 932 -21.02 -26.43 29.07
C LYS A 932 -20.87 -25.11 29.81
N ARG A 933 -21.96 -24.39 30.02
CA ARG A 933 -21.95 -23.19 30.86
C ARG A 933 -21.69 -23.52 32.31
N ILE A 934 -20.78 -22.76 32.93
CA ILE A 934 -20.38 -22.91 34.34
C ILE A 934 -20.33 -21.53 34.99
N PHE A 935 -20.64 -21.45 36.27
CA PHE A 935 -20.59 -20.19 36.98
C PHE A 935 -19.16 -19.68 37.13
N LYS A 936 -18.99 -18.37 36.99
CA LYS A 936 -17.75 -17.68 37.29
C LYS A 936 -17.46 -17.78 38.78
N SER A 937 -16.19 -17.93 39.16
CA SER A 937 -15.78 -17.79 40.56
C SER A 937 -15.35 -16.35 40.83
N ALA A 938 -15.74 -15.82 41.96
CA ALA A 938 -15.32 -14.50 42.40
C ALA A 938 -13.82 -14.40 42.73
N THR A 939 -13.15 -15.54 43.00
CA THR A 939 -11.78 -15.57 43.51
C THR A 939 -10.75 -16.10 42.53
N LYS A 940 -11.15 -16.92 41.54
CA LYS A 940 -10.22 -17.53 40.57
C LYS A 940 -10.91 -17.72 39.19
N PRO A 941 -10.21 -17.52 38.07
CA PRO A 941 -10.73 -17.86 36.76
C PRO A 941 -11.00 -19.36 36.64
N ILE A 942 -12.26 -19.75 36.42
CA ILE A 942 -12.62 -21.16 36.17
C ILE A 942 -12.62 -21.37 34.65
N LYS A 943 -11.81 -22.33 34.19
CA LYS A 943 -11.70 -22.72 32.78
C LYS A 943 -12.47 -24.00 32.43
N TYR A 944 -12.66 -24.89 33.41
CA TYR A 944 -13.24 -26.20 33.16
C TYR A 944 -14.38 -26.47 34.18
N CYS A 945 -15.42 -27.17 33.71
CA CYS A 945 -16.37 -27.79 34.64
C CYS A 945 -15.67 -28.89 35.47
N GLU A 946 -16.28 -29.33 36.55
CA GLU A 946 -15.68 -30.31 37.49
C GLU A 946 -15.19 -31.57 36.75
N GLU A 947 -16.03 -32.18 35.93
CA GLU A 947 -15.67 -33.39 35.14
C GLU A 947 -14.48 -33.16 34.20
N CYS A 948 -14.46 -32.01 33.54
CA CYS A 948 -13.37 -31.67 32.61
C CYS A 948 -12.10 -31.27 33.36
N GLY A 949 -12.23 -30.63 34.50
CA GLY A 949 -11.11 -30.32 35.40
C GLY A 949 -10.39 -31.56 35.89
N ASP A 950 -11.14 -32.53 36.38
CA ASP A 950 -10.60 -33.83 36.82
C ASP A 950 -9.93 -34.60 35.67
N TYR A 951 -10.53 -34.58 34.48
CA TYR A 951 -9.91 -35.22 33.32
C TYR A 951 -8.56 -34.56 32.98
N ILE A 952 -8.49 -33.22 32.93
CA ILE A 952 -7.26 -32.49 32.61
C ILE A 952 -6.18 -32.76 33.70
N LYS A 953 -6.56 -32.71 34.94
CA LYS A 953 -5.67 -33.04 36.07
C LYS A 953 -5.08 -34.45 35.98
N ASN A 954 -5.94 -35.43 35.70
CA ASN A 954 -5.51 -36.82 35.49
C ASN A 954 -4.59 -36.99 34.27
N LYS A 955 -4.86 -36.24 33.18
CA LYS A 955 -3.99 -36.24 32.00
C LYS A 955 -2.61 -35.66 32.33
N GLN A 956 -2.55 -34.51 33.04
CA GLN A 956 -1.30 -33.89 33.45
C GLN A 956 -0.48 -34.80 34.36
N ILE A 957 -1.13 -35.51 35.31
CA ILE A 957 -0.48 -36.48 36.17
C ILE A 957 0.12 -37.65 35.33
N LYS A 958 -0.60 -38.14 34.33
CA LYS A 958 -0.08 -39.20 33.44
C LYS A 958 1.14 -38.71 32.64
N GLU A 959 1.05 -37.53 32.04
CA GLU A 959 2.16 -36.92 31.30
C GLU A 959 3.39 -36.66 32.19
N TRP A 960 3.16 -36.18 33.42
CA TRP A 960 4.26 -36.01 34.40
C TRP A 960 4.93 -37.33 34.72
N LYS A 961 4.15 -38.40 34.97
CA LYS A 961 4.68 -39.76 35.22
C LYS A 961 5.50 -40.28 34.03
N ILE A 962 5.08 -40.03 32.78
CA ILE A 962 5.82 -40.40 31.57
C ILE A 962 7.14 -39.66 31.49
N ARG A 963 7.13 -38.31 31.72
CA ARG A 963 8.34 -37.49 31.75
C ARG A 963 9.32 -37.91 32.83
N GLN A 964 8.84 -38.35 34.01
CA GLN A 964 9.70 -38.85 35.08
C GLN A 964 10.29 -40.22 34.76
N LYS A 965 9.58 -41.07 34.05
CA LYS A 965 10.12 -42.38 33.56
C LYS A 965 11.19 -42.17 32.48
N GLY A 966 11.00 -41.23 31.57
CA GLY A 966 11.98 -40.87 30.50
C GLY A 966 13.25 -40.17 31.02
N LYS A 967 13.22 -39.65 32.27
CA LYS A 967 14.42 -39.09 32.93
C LYS A 967 15.21 -40.12 33.75
N LYS A 968 14.65 -41.33 33.94
CA LYS A 968 15.29 -42.46 34.65
C LYS A 968 15.85 -43.56 33.73
N SER A 969 15.59 -43.47 32.44
CA SER A 969 16.28 -44.21 31.37
C SER A 969 17.31 -43.28 30.68
#